data_9b0568d571910693cc849ce5a9973542
#
_entry.id   9b0568d571910693cc849ce5a9973542
#
_cell.length_a   1.000
_cell.length_b   1.000
_cell.length_c   1.000
_cell.angle_alpha   90.00
_cell.angle_beta   90.00
_cell.angle_gamma   90.00
#
_symmetry.space_group_name_H-M   'P 1'
#
loop_
_entity.id
_entity.type
_entity.pdbx_description
1 polymer ?
#
loop_
_entity_poly.entity_id
_entity_poly.type
_entity_poly.pdbx_seq_one_letter_code
_entity_poly.pdbx_strand_id
1 'polypeptide(L)'
;RDKADWFAALKKAGCLAADEALPPVLTDALRSAIHRFGAQGAGRLYAVQIENLLPVFDNFNVPGVAEGYPNWACRLPSAIEDFNQQPALAAALAMIKEIRMKKNTPTQAYPPLDQQERNTVNSLFDATHGNVFAYLGRHDMAGVGEVVRCLMPDAAEVDVVAREGGKLIVPMQQVDARGFFAAVLPEGAPDYAFKVRYPGVQTASIVNDAYRFPSCLQSLDSWLLGEGTHLRPYETLGAHLVEHEGAKGVHFSVWAPNAQRVSVIGEFNNWDGRRHVMRHHADIGVWEIFVPDVAFNALYKFEIRDAGGHVRQKSDPYAFASELRPTTASVVRGLPEKVPAPAHRTRANAIDQPISIYEVHLGSWRRNLENGFWLTYEELAHELVDYVKEMGFTHIELLPLSEYPFDGSWGYQATGLYAPTSRFGSPQQLQHLIQAAHAAGISVILDWVVGHFPTDEHGLAQFDGTPLYEHADPREGYHQDWNTLIYNFGRTEVKNFLQGNALYWIERFGFDGLRVDAVASMIYRDYSRDDGQWIPNQYGGRENLEAIGFLHDTNTMLQQEAPGASEIAEESTSFANVTRAEGLNFQYKWNMGWMNDTLRYMQEDPVNRKYHHHLMTFAMMYQYSENFILPLSHDEVVHGKKSLLDRMPGDCWQKFANLRAYYGFMYGFPGKKLMFMGCEFAQGYYFEKPAPIE
;
A
#
# COMPACT_ATOMS: atom_id res chain seq x y z
N ARG A 1 10.59 -44.41 42.20
CA ARG A 1 10.57 -43.16 41.45
C ARG A 1 9.54 -43.26 40.31
N ASP A 2 9.63 -44.23 39.42
CA ASP A 2 8.73 -44.39 38.28
C ASP A 2 7.24 -44.56 38.63
N LYS A 3 6.94 -45.27 39.72
CA LYS A 3 5.55 -45.44 40.18
C LYS A 3 4.90 -44.13 40.64
N ALA A 4 5.66 -43.26 41.31
CA ALA A 4 5.18 -41.95 41.76
C ALA A 4 4.98 -40.99 40.57
N ASP A 5 5.85 -41.02 39.58
CA ASP A 5 5.77 -40.22 38.40
C ASP A 5 4.56 -40.60 37.53
N TRP A 6 4.31 -41.88 37.34
CA TRP A 6 3.09 -42.41 36.72
C TRP A 6 1.82 -42.02 37.45
N PHE A 7 1.83 -42.12 38.76
CA PHE A 7 0.66 -41.77 39.58
C PHE A 7 0.34 -40.27 39.51
N ALA A 8 1.41 -39.42 39.49
CA ALA A 8 1.27 -37.99 39.28
C ALA A 8 0.71 -37.67 37.88
N ALA A 9 1.15 -38.38 36.84
CA ALA A 9 0.62 -38.22 35.49
C ALA A 9 -0.85 -38.57 35.37
N LEU A 10 -1.31 -39.67 36.04
CA LEU A 10 -2.73 -40.08 36.08
C LEU A 10 -3.60 -39.02 36.76
N LYS A 11 -3.13 -38.43 37.86
CA LYS A 11 -3.81 -37.30 38.54
C LYS A 11 -3.90 -36.08 37.64
N LYS A 12 -2.80 -35.67 37.02
CA LYS A 12 -2.75 -34.53 36.07
C LYS A 12 -3.71 -34.71 34.90
N ALA A 13 -3.90 -35.95 34.46
CA ALA A 13 -4.85 -36.30 33.37
C ALA A 13 -6.31 -36.44 33.85
N GLY A 14 -6.60 -36.21 35.11
CA GLY A 14 -7.94 -36.35 35.66
C GLY A 14 -8.44 -37.80 35.73
N CYS A 15 -7.54 -38.79 35.66
CA CYS A 15 -7.87 -40.20 35.72
C CYS A 15 -7.97 -40.72 37.17
N LEU A 16 -7.40 -39.98 38.14
CA LEU A 16 -7.45 -40.21 39.58
C LEU A 16 -7.82 -38.91 40.30
N ALA A 17 -8.39 -39.01 41.49
CA ALA A 17 -8.66 -37.85 42.33
C ALA A 17 -7.35 -37.17 42.77
N ALA A 18 -7.37 -35.82 42.92
CA ALA A 18 -6.17 -35.06 43.27
C ALA A 18 -5.62 -35.44 44.68
N ASP A 19 -6.45 -35.83 45.58
CA ASP A 19 -6.15 -36.22 46.98
C ASP A 19 -5.88 -37.70 47.16
N GLU A 20 -6.04 -38.54 46.11
CA GLU A 20 -5.84 -39.97 46.20
C GLU A 20 -4.37 -40.33 46.55
N ALA A 21 -4.17 -41.25 47.52
CA ALA A 21 -2.83 -41.68 47.91
C ALA A 21 -2.35 -42.84 47.03
N LEU A 22 -1.04 -42.91 46.75
CA LEU A 22 -0.45 -44.01 45.99
C LEU A 22 -0.59 -45.33 46.77
N PRO A 23 -1.37 -46.31 46.25
CA PRO A 23 -1.54 -47.58 46.93
C PRO A 23 -0.27 -48.46 46.84
N PRO A 24 0.00 -49.30 47.85
CA PRO A 24 1.19 -50.16 47.82
C PRO A 24 1.11 -51.28 46.79
N VAL A 25 -0.08 -51.66 46.35
CA VAL A 25 -0.37 -52.65 45.32
C VAL A 25 -1.27 -52.11 44.23
N LEU A 26 -1.30 -52.79 43.07
CA LEU A 26 -2.16 -52.41 41.94
C LEU A 26 -3.62 -52.71 42.33
N THR A 27 -4.41 -51.66 42.57
CA THR A 27 -5.85 -51.78 42.85
C THR A 27 -6.66 -51.73 41.55
N ASP A 28 -7.91 -52.18 41.56
CA ASP A 28 -8.82 -52.10 40.42
C ASP A 28 -9.06 -50.63 39.97
N ALA A 29 -9.10 -49.70 40.96
CA ALA A 29 -9.18 -48.25 40.66
C ALA A 29 -7.96 -47.76 39.91
N LEU A 30 -6.75 -48.11 40.34
CA LEU A 30 -5.51 -47.71 39.66
C LEU A 30 -5.38 -48.36 38.29
N ARG A 31 -5.78 -49.65 38.16
CA ARG A 31 -5.82 -50.36 36.87
C ARG A 31 -6.78 -49.65 35.90
N SER A 32 -7.97 -49.31 36.32
CA SER A 32 -8.96 -48.56 35.56
C SER A 32 -8.43 -47.16 35.14
N ALA A 33 -7.73 -46.47 36.04
CA ALA A 33 -7.12 -45.18 35.75
C ALA A 33 -6.03 -45.25 34.65
N ILE A 34 -5.19 -46.33 34.70
CA ILE A 34 -4.17 -46.56 33.65
C ILE A 34 -4.83 -46.78 32.29
N HIS A 35 -5.86 -47.61 32.21
CA HIS A 35 -6.57 -47.87 30.97
C HIS A 35 -7.34 -46.63 30.48
N ARG A 36 -7.91 -45.83 31.38
CA ARG A 36 -8.53 -44.53 31.06
C ARG A 36 -7.52 -43.61 30.45
N PHE A 37 -6.34 -43.45 31.03
CA PHE A 37 -5.24 -42.63 30.52
C PHE A 37 -4.81 -43.10 29.12
N GLY A 38 -4.58 -44.41 28.93
CA GLY A 38 -4.22 -44.95 27.63
C GLY A 38 -5.29 -44.72 26.57
N ALA A 39 -6.57 -44.90 26.93
CA ALA A 39 -7.70 -44.68 26.03
C ALA A 39 -7.86 -43.18 25.63
N GLN A 40 -7.46 -42.25 26.50
CA GLN A 40 -7.43 -40.81 26.21
C GLN A 40 -6.28 -40.39 25.28
N GLY A 41 -5.29 -41.25 25.05
CA GLY A 41 -4.12 -41.00 24.19
C GLY A 41 -4.48 -40.58 22.75
N ALA A 42 -3.63 -39.82 22.08
CA ALA A 42 -3.87 -39.28 20.72
C ALA A 42 -3.86 -40.34 19.60
N GLY A 43 -3.34 -41.55 19.84
CA GLY A 43 -3.25 -42.62 18.85
C GLY A 43 -4.62 -43.06 18.31
N ARG A 44 -4.69 -43.40 17.02
CA ARG A 44 -5.93 -43.92 16.37
C ARG A 44 -6.34 -45.30 16.89
N LEU A 45 -5.36 -46.09 17.34
CA LEU A 45 -5.57 -47.42 17.90
C LEU A 45 -5.07 -47.45 19.35
N TYR A 46 -5.79 -48.13 20.20
CA TYR A 46 -5.37 -48.44 21.56
C TYR A 46 -5.50 -49.96 21.77
N ALA A 47 -4.38 -50.66 21.75
CA ALA A 47 -4.30 -52.09 21.97
C ALA A 47 -4.15 -52.36 23.47
N VAL A 48 -4.91 -53.30 23.99
CA VAL A 48 -4.87 -53.71 25.40
C VAL A 48 -4.67 -55.20 25.44
N GLN A 49 -3.70 -55.66 26.24
CA GLN A 49 -3.56 -57.07 26.51
C GLN A 49 -4.67 -57.48 27.49
N ILE A 50 -5.31 -58.59 27.19
CA ILE A 50 -6.51 -59.05 27.93
C ILE A 50 -6.16 -59.37 29.38
N GLU A 51 -5.00 -59.90 29.66
CA GLU A 51 -4.48 -60.19 31.00
C GLU A 51 -4.36 -58.93 31.86
N ASN A 52 -4.15 -57.76 31.26
CA ASN A 52 -4.12 -56.50 31.99
C ASN A 52 -5.49 -55.98 32.43
N LEU A 53 -6.56 -56.57 31.86
CA LEU A 53 -7.95 -56.27 32.20
C LEU A 53 -8.50 -57.25 33.24
N LEU A 54 -7.83 -58.35 33.43
CA LEU A 54 -8.20 -59.42 34.45
C LEU A 54 -7.27 -59.33 35.66
N PRO A 55 -7.65 -59.82 36.82
CA PRO A 55 -6.83 -59.85 38.04
C PRO A 55 -5.77 -60.96 38.00
N VAL A 56 -4.90 -60.90 36.99
CA VAL A 56 -3.77 -61.81 36.80
C VAL A 56 -2.50 -61.08 37.23
N PHE A 57 -1.72 -61.77 38.12
CA PHE A 57 -0.48 -61.17 38.69
C PHE A 57 0.79 -61.79 38.11
N ASP A 58 0.66 -62.89 37.34
CA ASP A 58 1.78 -63.57 36.72
C ASP A 58 2.07 -62.97 35.33
N ASN A 59 3.35 -62.80 34.99
CA ASN A 59 3.74 -62.40 33.62
C ASN A 59 3.64 -63.62 32.68
N PHE A 60 2.96 -63.45 31.55
CA PHE A 60 2.86 -64.48 30.54
C PHE A 60 4.17 -64.65 29.74
N ASN A 61 4.98 -63.62 29.69
CA ASN A 61 6.26 -63.67 29.05
C ASN A 61 7.29 -62.76 29.78
N VAL A 62 8.44 -63.33 30.13
CA VAL A 62 9.59 -62.60 30.71
C VAL A 62 10.69 -62.55 29.64
N PRO A 63 10.93 -61.42 29.01
CA PRO A 63 11.95 -61.30 27.96
C PRO A 63 13.33 -61.68 28.51
N GLY A 64 14.10 -62.45 27.74
CA GLY A 64 15.48 -62.86 28.08
C GLY A 64 15.59 -64.06 29.02
N VAL A 65 14.49 -64.70 29.43
CA VAL A 65 14.50 -65.90 30.26
C VAL A 65 14.09 -67.12 29.42
N ALA A 66 15.04 -67.97 29.08
CA ALA A 66 14.76 -69.18 28.26
C ALA A 66 14.38 -70.38 29.11
N GLU A 67 14.90 -70.47 30.35
CA GLU A 67 14.67 -71.60 31.26
C GLU A 67 14.26 -71.09 32.66
N GLY A 68 13.42 -71.81 33.36
CA GLY A 68 13.05 -71.55 34.75
C GLY A 68 11.79 -70.67 34.94
N TYR A 69 11.23 -70.12 33.86
CA TYR A 69 9.94 -69.41 33.88
C TYR A 69 9.01 -69.97 32.80
N PRO A 70 7.73 -70.27 33.09
CA PRO A 70 6.82 -70.89 32.13
C PRO A 70 6.28 -69.85 31.15
N ASN A 71 7.16 -69.30 30.31
CA ASN A 71 6.79 -68.33 29.25
C ASN A 71 5.70 -68.97 28.37
N TRP A 72 4.59 -68.22 28.16
CA TRP A 72 3.42 -68.62 27.36
C TRP A 72 2.71 -69.91 27.81
N ALA A 73 3.02 -70.40 28.98
CA ALA A 73 2.39 -71.64 29.52
C ALA A 73 1.26 -71.33 30.53
N CYS A 74 1.09 -70.07 30.93
CA CYS A 74 0.02 -69.68 31.87
C CYS A 74 -1.33 -69.67 31.15
N ARG A 75 -2.38 -70.11 31.81
CA ARG A 75 -3.77 -70.01 31.33
C ARG A 75 -4.42 -68.80 31.95
N LEU A 76 -5.28 -68.14 31.17
CA LEU A 76 -6.17 -67.11 31.70
C LEU A 76 -7.14 -67.76 32.76
N PRO A 77 -7.57 -67.03 33.81
CA PRO A 77 -8.40 -67.51 34.82
C PRO A 77 -9.85 -67.84 34.37
N SER A 78 -10.18 -67.41 33.14
CA SER A 78 -11.51 -67.66 32.55
C SER A 78 -11.37 -68.14 31.12
N ALA A 79 -12.29 -68.95 30.63
CA ALA A 79 -12.41 -69.33 29.24
C ALA A 79 -12.80 -68.12 28.39
N ILE A 80 -12.43 -68.11 27.16
CA ILE A 80 -12.70 -66.97 26.20
C ILE A 80 -14.21 -66.74 26.05
N GLU A 81 -14.97 -67.85 26.10
CA GLU A 81 -16.41 -67.87 25.94
C GLU A 81 -17.10 -67.10 27.14
N ASP A 82 -16.45 -67.09 28.31
CA ASP A 82 -16.96 -66.46 29.50
C ASP A 82 -16.53 -65.02 29.73
N PHE A 83 -15.72 -64.44 28.81
CA PHE A 83 -15.19 -63.07 28.95
C PHE A 83 -16.29 -62.02 29.11
N ASN A 84 -17.39 -62.18 28.37
CA ASN A 84 -18.54 -61.27 28.47
C ASN A 84 -19.26 -61.28 29.78
N GLN A 85 -19.03 -62.36 30.57
CA GLN A 85 -19.66 -62.59 31.92
C GLN A 85 -18.73 -62.09 33.04
N GLN A 86 -17.50 -61.66 32.74
CA GLN A 86 -16.56 -61.12 33.73
C GLN A 86 -16.85 -59.63 33.98
N PRO A 87 -17.35 -59.23 35.15
CA PRO A 87 -17.80 -57.85 35.40
C PRO A 87 -16.67 -56.81 35.23
N ALA A 88 -15.46 -57.15 35.69
CA ALA A 88 -14.33 -56.27 35.63
C ALA A 88 -13.87 -55.99 34.14
N LEU A 89 -13.86 -57.04 33.32
CA LEU A 89 -13.53 -56.96 31.94
C LEU A 89 -14.60 -56.17 31.15
N ALA A 90 -15.87 -56.47 31.38
CA ALA A 90 -17.01 -55.80 30.81
C ALA A 90 -17.00 -54.30 31.16
N ALA A 91 -16.76 -53.95 32.41
CA ALA A 91 -16.64 -52.53 32.83
C ALA A 91 -15.45 -51.79 32.19
N ALA A 92 -14.28 -52.44 32.12
CA ALA A 92 -13.10 -51.82 31.50
C ALA A 92 -13.29 -51.61 30.00
N LEU A 93 -13.85 -52.58 29.28
CA LEU A 93 -14.14 -52.46 27.85
C LEU A 93 -15.22 -51.40 27.57
N ALA A 94 -16.27 -51.33 28.42
CA ALA A 94 -17.30 -50.29 28.32
C ALA A 94 -16.71 -48.88 28.50
N MET A 95 -15.85 -48.72 29.52
CA MET A 95 -15.15 -47.44 29.76
C MET A 95 -14.23 -47.04 28.58
N ILE A 96 -13.42 -47.97 28.07
CA ILE A 96 -12.56 -47.72 26.91
C ILE A 96 -13.40 -47.35 25.70
N LYS A 97 -14.48 -48.09 25.45
CA LYS A 97 -15.41 -47.80 24.34
C LYS A 97 -16.05 -46.42 24.50
N GLU A 98 -16.52 -46.03 25.67
CA GLU A 98 -17.12 -44.73 25.92
C GLU A 98 -16.13 -43.59 25.67
N ILE A 99 -14.89 -43.68 26.16
CA ILE A 99 -13.85 -42.68 25.95
C ILE A 99 -13.51 -42.56 24.48
N ARG A 100 -13.41 -43.69 23.76
CA ARG A 100 -13.09 -43.71 22.33
C ARG A 100 -14.26 -43.27 21.45
N MET A 101 -15.49 -43.56 21.85
CA MET A 101 -16.69 -43.09 21.16
C MET A 101 -16.89 -41.58 21.35
N LYS A 102 -16.63 -41.03 22.56
CA LYS A 102 -16.63 -39.58 22.78
C LYS A 102 -15.56 -38.87 21.96
N LYS A 103 -14.44 -39.53 21.66
CA LYS A 103 -13.40 -39.01 20.75
C LYS A 103 -13.78 -39.16 19.27
N ASN A 104 -14.60 -40.11 18.94
CA ASN A 104 -15.13 -40.38 17.60
C ASN A 104 -16.63 -40.02 17.52
N THR A 105 -17.08 -38.96 18.17
CA THR A 105 -18.36 -38.35 17.79
C THR A 105 -18.22 -38.04 16.29
N PRO A 106 -19.02 -38.60 15.40
CA PRO A 106 -18.91 -38.30 13.97
C PRO A 106 -19.10 -36.80 13.86
N THR A 107 -18.08 -36.08 13.46
CA THR A 107 -18.25 -34.73 12.95
C THR A 107 -19.33 -34.86 11.90
N GLN A 108 -20.40 -34.10 12.03
CA GLN A 108 -21.45 -34.11 11.01
C GLN A 108 -20.76 -33.82 9.69
N ALA A 109 -20.88 -34.73 8.73
CA ALA A 109 -20.27 -34.57 7.44
C ALA A 109 -20.90 -33.34 6.75
N TYR A 110 -20.08 -32.54 6.10
CA TYR A 110 -20.59 -31.46 5.26
C TYR A 110 -21.46 -32.08 4.15
N PRO A 111 -22.66 -31.55 3.91
CA PRO A 111 -23.59 -32.15 2.93
C PRO A 111 -22.99 -32.08 1.52
N PRO A 112 -23.36 -33.01 0.62
CA PRO A 112 -22.97 -32.92 -0.78
C PRO A 112 -23.46 -31.61 -1.39
N LEU A 113 -22.61 -30.96 -2.20
CA LEU A 113 -22.99 -29.72 -2.88
C LEU A 113 -24.22 -29.93 -3.77
N ASP A 114 -25.23 -29.08 -3.62
CA ASP A 114 -26.30 -28.98 -4.59
C ASP A 114 -25.84 -28.27 -5.86
N GLN A 115 -26.74 -28.06 -6.84
CA GLN A 115 -26.37 -27.43 -8.11
C GLN A 115 -25.98 -25.96 -7.96
N GLN A 116 -26.64 -25.24 -7.04
CA GLN A 116 -26.35 -23.83 -6.79
C GLN A 116 -24.99 -23.68 -6.10
N GLU A 117 -24.70 -24.50 -5.11
CA GLU A 117 -23.41 -24.52 -4.42
C GLU A 117 -22.26 -24.92 -5.38
N ARG A 118 -22.49 -25.89 -6.27
CA ARG A 118 -21.51 -26.23 -7.33
C ARG A 118 -21.22 -25.05 -8.24
N ASN A 119 -22.24 -24.29 -8.64
CA ASN A 119 -22.06 -23.09 -9.46
C ASN A 119 -21.25 -22.03 -8.68
N THR A 120 -21.54 -21.83 -7.39
CA THR A 120 -20.78 -20.93 -6.51
C THR A 120 -19.32 -21.37 -6.41
N VAL A 121 -19.07 -22.65 -6.12
CA VAL A 121 -17.70 -23.18 -6.03
C VAL A 121 -16.96 -23.03 -7.36
N ASN A 122 -17.60 -23.28 -8.50
CA ASN A 122 -17.01 -23.04 -9.81
C ASN A 122 -16.63 -21.55 -10.00
N SER A 123 -17.53 -20.63 -9.65
CA SER A 123 -17.25 -19.20 -9.76
C SER A 123 -16.09 -18.72 -8.86
N LEU A 124 -15.85 -19.38 -7.71
CA LEU A 124 -14.67 -19.14 -6.89
C LEU A 124 -13.38 -19.56 -7.61
N PHE A 125 -13.35 -20.76 -8.23
CA PHE A 125 -12.19 -21.24 -8.98
C PHE A 125 -11.94 -20.45 -10.26
N ASP A 126 -13.00 -20.01 -10.94
CA ASP A 126 -12.93 -19.19 -12.15
C ASP A 126 -12.62 -17.71 -11.84
N ALA A 127 -12.50 -17.38 -10.56
CA ALA A 127 -12.30 -16.01 -10.06
C ALA A 127 -13.35 -15.03 -10.62
N THR A 128 -14.62 -15.46 -10.69
CA THR A 128 -15.75 -14.66 -11.16
C THR A 128 -16.75 -14.31 -10.05
N HIS A 129 -16.55 -14.85 -8.85
CA HIS A 129 -17.42 -14.59 -7.71
C HIS A 129 -17.17 -13.19 -7.12
N GLY A 130 -18.16 -12.30 -7.20
CA GLY A 130 -18.01 -10.89 -6.77
C GLY A 130 -18.22 -10.65 -5.27
N ASN A 131 -18.79 -11.62 -4.53
CA ASN A 131 -19.06 -11.48 -3.09
C ASN A 131 -18.70 -12.75 -2.32
N VAL A 132 -17.42 -12.99 -2.17
CA VAL A 132 -16.89 -14.20 -1.51
C VAL A 132 -17.16 -14.21 -0.01
N PHE A 133 -17.27 -13.05 0.63
CA PHE A 133 -17.58 -12.92 2.06
C PHE A 133 -18.98 -13.45 2.44
N ALA A 134 -19.90 -13.55 1.48
CA ALA A 134 -21.21 -14.17 1.70
C ALA A 134 -21.15 -15.70 1.70
N TYR A 135 -20.02 -16.32 1.32
CA TYR A 135 -19.93 -17.77 1.18
C TYR A 135 -18.72 -18.41 1.89
N LEU A 136 -17.51 -17.81 1.77
CA LEU A 136 -16.31 -18.25 2.47
C LEU A 136 -16.30 -17.75 3.91
N GLY A 137 -15.58 -18.45 4.79
CA GLY A 137 -15.56 -18.18 6.22
C GLY A 137 -16.64 -18.94 6.97
N ARG A 138 -17.02 -18.45 8.16
CA ARG A 138 -17.99 -19.05 9.09
C ARG A 138 -19.38 -18.51 8.81
N HIS A 139 -20.36 -19.41 8.56
CA HIS A 139 -21.74 -19.07 8.25
C HIS A 139 -22.72 -20.05 8.86
N ASP A 140 -23.94 -19.60 9.11
CA ASP A 140 -25.05 -20.49 9.44
C ASP A 140 -25.62 -21.12 8.14
N MET A 141 -25.74 -22.43 8.12
CA MET A 141 -26.34 -23.19 7.03
C MET A 141 -27.66 -23.81 7.49
N ALA A 142 -28.77 -23.44 6.85
CA ALA A 142 -30.09 -23.89 7.22
C ALA A 142 -30.20 -25.44 7.28
N GLY A 143 -30.68 -25.96 8.40
CA GLY A 143 -30.83 -27.41 8.63
C GLY A 143 -29.54 -28.18 8.90
N VAL A 144 -28.37 -27.50 8.92
CA VAL A 144 -27.06 -28.14 9.19
C VAL A 144 -26.41 -27.54 10.43
N GLY A 145 -26.49 -26.23 10.66
CA GLY A 145 -25.84 -25.52 11.73
C GLY A 145 -24.69 -24.63 11.21
N GLU A 146 -23.77 -24.26 12.08
CA GLU A 146 -22.61 -23.46 11.70
C GLU A 146 -21.64 -24.25 10.80
N VAL A 147 -21.24 -23.68 9.73
CA VAL A 147 -20.25 -24.25 8.79
C VAL A 147 -19.10 -23.29 8.58
N VAL A 148 -17.94 -23.81 8.22
CA VAL A 148 -16.80 -23.02 7.75
C VAL A 148 -16.34 -23.54 6.40
N ARG A 149 -16.06 -22.61 5.47
CA ARG A 149 -15.65 -22.90 4.10
C ARG A 149 -14.40 -22.12 3.76
N CYS A 150 -13.45 -22.77 3.08
CA CYS A 150 -12.27 -22.09 2.56
C CYS A 150 -11.85 -22.60 1.18
N LEU A 151 -11.21 -21.71 0.43
CA LEU A 151 -10.56 -22.05 -0.84
C LEU A 151 -9.04 -22.08 -0.61
N MET A 152 -8.49 -23.29 -0.62
CA MET A 152 -7.07 -23.57 -0.42
C MET A 152 -6.54 -24.43 -1.57
N PRO A 153 -6.29 -23.84 -2.76
CA PRO A 153 -5.71 -24.57 -3.88
C PRO A 153 -4.40 -25.24 -3.45
N ASP A 154 -4.17 -26.45 -3.95
CA ASP A 154 -2.97 -27.25 -3.69
C ASP A 154 -2.79 -27.75 -2.25
N ALA A 155 -3.68 -27.46 -1.31
CA ALA A 155 -3.63 -28.03 0.03
C ALA A 155 -4.03 -29.52 -0.01
N ALA A 156 -3.26 -30.38 0.69
CA ALA A 156 -3.57 -31.78 0.84
C ALA A 156 -4.58 -32.03 1.98
N GLU A 157 -4.44 -31.28 3.07
CA GLU A 157 -5.31 -31.40 4.26
C GLU A 157 -5.49 -30.01 4.87
N VAL A 158 -6.72 -29.75 5.34
CA VAL A 158 -7.04 -28.54 6.10
C VAL A 158 -7.83 -28.97 7.33
N ASP A 159 -7.42 -28.49 8.49
CA ASP A 159 -8.11 -28.66 9.77
C ASP A 159 -8.54 -27.30 10.31
N VAL A 160 -9.72 -27.22 10.91
CA VAL A 160 -10.12 -26.08 11.74
C VAL A 160 -9.54 -26.27 13.13
N VAL A 161 -8.75 -25.30 13.59
CA VAL A 161 -8.12 -25.32 14.90
C VAL A 161 -8.55 -24.10 15.71
N ALA A 162 -8.58 -24.22 17.05
CA ALA A 162 -8.77 -23.05 17.90
C ALA A 162 -7.61 -22.06 17.67
N ARG A 163 -7.94 -20.79 17.48
CA ARG A 163 -6.95 -19.74 17.24
C ARG A 163 -5.97 -19.64 18.41
N GLU A 164 -6.46 -19.72 19.63
CA GLU A 164 -5.61 -19.82 20.81
C GLU A 164 -5.19 -21.26 21.05
N GLY A 165 -3.90 -21.52 21.08
CA GLY A 165 -3.31 -22.82 21.41
C GLY A 165 -3.39 -23.88 20.29
N GLY A 166 -3.95 -23.60 19.12
CA GLY A 166 -3.91 -24.49 17.94
C GLY A 166 -4.59 -25.86 18.12
N LYS A 167 -5.50 -26.00 19.12
CA LYS A 167 -6.20 -27.26 19.38
C LYS A 167 -7.17 -27.56 18.23
N LEU A 168 -7.15 -28.80 17.73
CA LEU A 168 -8.08 -29.24 16.69
C LEU A 168 -9.55 -29.09 17.17
N ILE A 169 -10.35 -28.39 16.36
CA ILE A 169 -11.80 -28.27 16.49
C ILE A 169 -12.44 -29.36 15.62
N VAL A 170 -12.17 -29.34 14.31
CA VAL A 170 -12.71 -30.32 13.37
C VAL A 170 -11.80 -30.43 12.13
N PRO A 171 -11.57 -31.62 11.57
CA PRO A 171 -10.95 -31.77 10.25
C PRO A 171 -11.93 -31.31 9.17
N MET A 172 -11.44 -30.61 8.15
CA MET A 172 -12.27 -30.21 7.02
C MET A 172 -12.35 -31.33 5.96
N GLN A 173 -13.50 -31.43 5.33
CA GLN A 173 -13.71 -32.29 4.19
C GLN A 173 -13.28 -31.55 2.92
N GLN A 174 -12.44 -32.17 2.07
CA GLN A 174 -12.21 -31.68 0.72
C GLN A 174 -13.44 -32.00 -0.12
N VAL A 175 -14.28 -31.00 -0.36
CA VAL A 175 -15.55 -31.12 -1.08
C VAL A 175 -15.36 -31.04 -2.59
N ASP A 176 -14.35 -30.29 -3.03
CA ASP A 176 -13.92 -30.24 -4.42
C ASP A 176 -12.40 -30.48 -4.51
N ALA A 177 -11.99 -31.35 -5.42
CA ALA A 177 -10.59 -31.76 -5.58
C ALA A 177 -9.63 -30.62 -5.97
N ARG A 178 -10.15 -29.50 -6.48
CA ARG A 178 -9.37 -28.29 -6.81
C ARG A 178 -8.95 -27.51 -5.57
N GLY A 179 -9.37 -27.92 -4.35
CA GLY A 179 -8.97 -27.30 -3.08
C GLY A 179 -10.06 -26.48 -2.41
N PHE A 180 -11.34 -26.83 -2.60
CA PHE A 180 -12.42 -26.30 -1.79
C PHE A 180 -12.67 -27.23 -0.59
N PHE A 181 -12.54 -26.68 0.63
CA PHE A 181 -12.70 -27.39 1.88
C PHE A 181 -13.87 -26.81 2.68
N ALA A 182 -14.62 -27.69 3.35
CA ALA A 182 -15.71 -27.30 4.22
C ALA A 182 -15.84 -28.23 5.41
N ALA A 183 -16.38 -27.71 6.53
CA ALA A 183 -16.69 -28.47 7.71
C ALA A 183 -17.94 -27.91 8.40
N VAL A 184 -18.68 -28.80 9.09
CA VAL A 184 -19.69 -28.40 10.06
C VAL A 184 -19.02 -28.23 11.41
N LEU A 185 -19.19 -27.06 12.04
CA LEU A 185 -18.62 -26.78 13.35
C LEU A 185 -19.44 -27.38 14.45
N PRO A 186 -18.83 -27.87 15.56
CA PRO A 186 -19.56 -28.22 16.74
C PRO A 186 -20.22 -27.01 17.38
N GLU A 187 -21.36 -27.19 18.04
CA GLU A 187 -22.06 -26.11 18.75
C GLU A 187 -21.13 -25.43 19.77
N GLY A 188 -21.11 -24.10 19.75
CA GLY A 188 -20.23 -23.30 20.62
C GLY A 188 -18.76 -23.37 20.27
N ALA A 189 -18.42 -23.67 19.01
CA ALA A 189 -17.02 -23.64 18.53
C ALA A 189 -16.37 -22.28 18.79
N PRO A 190 -15.14 -22.26 19.37
CA PRO A 190 -14.42 -21.00 19.63
C PRO A 190 -13.98 -20.32 18.36
N ASP A 191 -13.32 -19.15 18.48
CA ASP A 191 -12.61 -18.51 17.38
C ASP A 191 -11.54 -19.45 16.80
N TYR A 192 -11.35 -19.38 15.48
CA TYR A 192 -10.63 -20.41 14.72
C TYR A 192 -9.55 -19.85 13.80
N ALA A 193 -8.66 -20.76 13.39
CA ALA A 193 -7.71 -20.61 12.29
C ALA A 193 -7.69 -21.93 11.49
N PHE A 194 -7.08 -21.91 10.34
CA PHE A 194 -6.83 -23.11 9.54
C PHE A 194 -5.44 -23.66 9.79
N LYS A 195 -5.35 -24.98 9.99
CA LYS A 195 -4.08 -25.71 9.96
C LYS A 195 -3.98 -26.42 8.62
N VAL A 196 -3.10 -25.89 7.76
CA VAL A 196 -2.97 -26.31 6.35
C VAL A 196 -1.73 -27.14 6.16
N ARG A 197 -1.85 -28.27 5.45
CA ARG A 197 -0.74 -29.10 5.03
C ARG A 197 -0.70 -29.16 3.50
N TYR A 198 0.45 -28.86 2.94
CA TYR A 198 0.70 -28.97 1.50
C TYR A 198 1.42 -30.27 1.15
N PRO A 199 1.23 -30.83 -0.06
CA PRO A 199 1.93 -32.04 -0.52
C PRO A 199 3.46 -31.87 -0.43
N GLY A 200 4.16 -32.87 0.12
CA GLY A 200 5.61 -32.85 0.27
C GLY A 200 6.16 -31.98 1.41
N VAL A 201 5.33 -31.25 2.13
CA VAL A 201 5.73 -30.43 3.29
C VAL A 201 5.42 -31.20 4.58
N GLN A 202 6.45 -31.45 5.41
CA GLN A 202 6.29 -32.21 6.66
C GLN A 202 5.54 -31.45 7.77
N THR A 203 5.73 -30.13 7.83
CA THR A 203 5.12 -29.27 8.86
C THR A 203 3.87 -28.59 8.31
N ALA A 204 2.77 -28.66 9.05
CA ALA A 204 1.57 -27.88 8.73
C ALA A 204 1.71 -26.45 9.23
N SER A 205 1.23 -25.48 8.44
CA SER A 205 1.17 -24.07 8.81
C SER A 205 -0.18 -23.73 9.42
N ILE A 206 -0.21 -22.80 10.38
CA ILE A 206 -1.45 -22.20 10.87
C ILE A 206 -1.65 -20.90 10.11
N VAL A 207 -2.82 -20.74 9.51
CA VAL A 207 -3.20 -19.60 8.67
C VAL A 207 -4.50 -19.03 9.21
N ASN A 208 -4.54 -17.73 9.47
CA ASN A 208 -5.78 -17.04 9.81
C ASN A 208 -6.70 -16.95 8.58
N ASP A 209 -8.00 -17.07 8.81
CA ASP A 209 -8.99 -16.87 7.74
C ASP A 209 -9.26 -15.40 7.52
N ALA A 210 -8.92 -14.87 6.34
CA ALA A 210 -9.16 -13.47 5.99
C ALA A 210 -10.67 -13.14 5.92
N TYR A 211 -11.51 -14.11 5.61
CA TYR A 211 -12.96 -13.93 5.43
C TYR A 211 -13.77 -13.93 6.74
N ARG A 212 -13.13 -14.20 7.87
CA ARG A 212 -13.79 -14.11 9.19
C ARG A 212 -13.87 -12.69 9.75
N PHE A 213 -13.06 -11.76 9.20
CA PHE A 213 -12.94 -10.42 9.75
C PHE A 213 -14.07 -9.50 9.26
N PRO A 214 -14.65 -8.68 10.15
CA PRO A 214 -15.58 -7.63 9.74
C PRO A 214 -14.87 -6.55 8.89
N SER A 215 -15.64 -5.60 8.37
CA SER A 215 -15.10 -4.45 7.66
C SER A 215 -14.22 -3.60 8.60
N CYS A 216 -13.10 -3.09 8.06
CA CYS A 216 -12.28 -2.08 8.73
C CYS A 216 -12.77 -0.64 8.45
N LEU A 217 -13.62 -0.45 7.43
CA LEU A 217 -14.16 0.87 7.08
C LEU A 217 -15.14 1.34 8.16
N GLN A 218 -14.91 2.56 8.65
CA GLN A 218 -15.82 3.21 9.59
C GLN A 218 -16.95 3.92 8.84
N SER A 219 -18.10 4.06 9.50
CA SER A 219 -19.28 4.71 8.89
C SER A 219 -19.03 6.17 8.47
N LEU A 220 -18.22 6.90 9.22
CA LEU A 220 -17.85 8.27 8.87
C LEU A 220 -16.99 8.32 7.62
N ASP A 221 -15.98 7.43 7.51
CA ASP A 221 -15.11 7.37 6.33
C ASP A 221 -15.92 6.97 5.08
N SER A 222 -16.82 5.97 5.23
CA SER A 222 -17.71 5.56 4.15
C SER A 222 -18.59 6.72 3.66
N TRP A 223 -19.15 7.49 4.58
CA TRP A 223 -19.97 8.66 4.23
C TRP A 223 -19.13 9.75 3.52
N LEU A 224 -17.96 10.10 4.04
CA LEU A 224 -17.08 11.11 3.45
C LEU A 224 -16.54 10.69 2.08
N LEU A 225 -16.21 9.40 1.91
CA LEU A 225 -15.76 8.85 0.62
C LEU A 225 -16.93 8.88 -0.40
N GLY A 226 -18.14 8.53 0.02
CA GLY A 226 -19.32 8.56 -0.84
C GLY A 226 -19.71 9.97 -1.30
N GLU A 227 -19.46 10.99 -0.49
CA GLU A 227 -19.65 12.40 -0.87
C GLU A 227 -18.44 13.00 -1.61
N GLY A 228 -17.27 12.32 -1.61
CA GLY A 228 -16.02 12.84 -2.15
C GLY A 228 -15.49 14.05 -1.41
N THR A 229 -15.72 14.11 -0.10
CA THR A 229 -15.31 15.22 0.79
C THR A 229 -14.30 14.80 1.86
N HIS A 230 -13.74 13.59 1.74
CA HIS A 230 -12.76 13.08 2.68
C HIS A 230 -11.39 13.73 2.47
N LEU A 231 -11.05 14.78 3.21
CA LEU A 231 -9.79 15.52 3.02
C LEU A 231 -8.54 14.65 3.16
N ARG A 232 -8.62 13.54 3.88
CA ARG A 232 -7.50 12.60 4.10
C ARG A 232 -7.86 11.17 3.69
N PRO A 233 -8.28 10.92 2.42
CA PRO A 233 -8.70 9.59 1.98
C PRO A 233 -7.58 8.55 2.11
N TYR A 234 -6.32 8.97 2.12
CA TYR A 234 -5.15 8.14 2.35
C TYR A 234 -5.05 7.55 3.77
N GLU A 235 -5.85 8.00 4.74
CA GLU A 235 -5.94 7.40 6.07
C GLU A 235 -6.83 6.14 6.07
N THR A 236 -7.63 5.98 5.02
CA THR A 236 -8.58 4.87 4.85
C THR A 236 -8.25 4.01 3.64
N LEU A 237 -7.96 4.63 2.48
CA LEU A 237 -7.59 3.92 1.25
C LEU A 237 -6.09 3.62 1.20
N GLY A 238 -5.73 2.52 0.53
CA GLY A 238 -4.35 2.04 0.46
C GLY A 238 -4.11 0.79 1.30
N ALA A 239 -2.86 0.59 1.74
CA ALA A 239 -2.43 -0.55 2.53
C ALA A 239 -1.97 -0.11 3.93
N HIS A 240 -2.76 -0.43 4.95
CA HIS A 240 -2.54 -0.01 6.32
C HIS A 240 -2.17 -1.19 7.22
N LEU A 241 -1.04 -1.07 7.93
CA LEU A 241 -0.65 -2.00 8.98
C LEU A 241 -1.54 -1.77 10.20
N VAL A 242 -2.39 -2.73 10.54
CA VAL A 242 -3.36 -2.61 11.64
C VAL A 242 -3.41 -3.88 12.49
N GLU A 243 -3.91 -3.73 13.71
CA GLU A 243 -4.37 -4.85 14.52
C GLU A 243 -5.90 -4.84 14.53
N HIS A 244 -6.52 -5.90 13.95
CA HIS A 244 -7.96 -6.02 13.81
C HIS A 244 -8.43 -7.34 14.40
N GLU A 245 -9.45 -7.28 15.28
CA GLU A 245 -9.98 -8.47 16.00
C GLU A 245 -8.86 -9.34 16.60
N GLY A 246 -7.84 -8.68 17.21
CA GLY A 246 -6.70 -9.32 17.84
C GLY A 246 -5.73 -10.03 16.89
N ALA A 247 -5.77 -9.77 15.59
CA ALA A 247 -4.77 -10.21 14.61
C ALA A 247 -4.03 -9.01 14.02
N LYS A 248 -2.71 -9.13 13.90
CA LYS A 248 -1.90 -8.15 13.14
C LYS A 248 -1.92 -8.52 11.67
N GLY A 249 -1.98 -7.52 10.82
CA GLY A 249 -2.02 -7.72 9.38
C GLY A 249 -2.12 -6.40 8.62
N VAL A 250 -2.61 -6.47 7.39
CA VAL A 250 -2.79 -5.32 6.52
C VAL A 250 -4.24 -5.19 6.09
N HIS A 251 -4.80 -4.01 6.28
CA HIS A 251 -6.05 -3.61 5.65
C HIS A 251 -5.72 -3.01 4.28
N PHE A 252 -6.23 -3.63 3.23
CA PHE A 252 -6.14 -3.16 1.85
C PHE A 252 -7.49 -2.59 1.43
N SER A 253 -7.50 -1.40 0.85
CA SER A 253 -8.71 -0.81 0.32
C SER A 253 -8.45 0.03 -0.92
N VAL A 254 -9.37 -0.03 -1.91
CA VAL A 254 -9.22 0.64 -3.20
C VAL A 254 -10.58 1.03 -3.79
N TRP A 255 -10.63 2.19 -4.44
CA TRP A 255 -11.80 2.66 -5.17
C TRP A 255 -11.80 2.13 -6.61
N ALA A 256 -12.78 1.28 -6.94
CA ALA A 256 -12.94 0.66 -8.26
C ALA A 256 -14.43 0.32 -8.50
N PRO A 257 -15.30 1.34 -8.68
CA PRO A 257 -16.75 1.20 -8.66
C PRO A 257 -17.30 0.34 -9.81
N ASN A 258 -16.61 0.26 -10.94
CA ASN A 258 -17.08 -0.47 -12.13
C ASN A 258 -16.49 -1.88 -12.24
N ALA A 259 -15.67 -2.29 -11.28
CA ALA A 259 -15.08 -3.63 -11.25
C ALA A 259 -16.14 -4.70 -10.91
N GLN A 260 -16.09 -5.85 -11.58
CA GLN A 260 -16.84 -7.03 -11.19
C GLN A 260 -16.24 -7.73 -9.97
N ARG A 261 -14.91 -7.69 -9.84
CA ARG A 261 -14.14 -8.29 -8.76
C ARG A 261 -12.82 -7.54 -8.59
N VAL A 262 -12.41 -7.36 -7.35
CA VAL A 262 -11.06 -6.94 -6.99
C VAL A 262 -10.47 -7.95 -6.02
N SER A 263 -9.22 -8.32 -6.23
CA SER A 263 -8.44 -9.14 -5.31
C SER A 263 -7.13 -8.46 -5.00
N VAL A 264 -6.66 -8.57 -3.77
CA VAL A 264 -5.27 -8.23 -3.47
C VAL A 264 -4.39 -9.45 -3.72
N ILE A 265 -3.33 -9.25 -4.50
CA ILE A 265 -2.36 -10.28 -4.86
C ILE A 265 -0.95 -9.85 -4.43
N GLY A 266 -0.13 -10.81 -4.02
CA GLY A 266 1.22 -10.55 -3.57
C GLY A 266 1.97 -11.84 -3.25
N GLU A 267 3.18 -11.70 -2.74
CA GLU A 267 4.00 -12.86 -2.33
C GLU A 267 3.29 -13.71 -1.27
N PHE A 268 2.51 -13.08 -0.38
CA PHE A 268 1.76 -13.75 0.71
C PHE A 268 0.66 -14.70 0.22
N ASN A 269 0.29 -14.64 -1.06
CA ASN A 269 -0.71 -15.54 -1.65
C ASN A 269 -0.30 -16.09 -3.03
N ASN A 270 1.00 -16.08 -3.34
CA ASN A 270 1.58 -16.54 -4.61
C ASN A 270 1.02 -15.80 -5.84
N TRP A 271 0.62 -14.54 -5.68
CA TRP A 271 0.02 -13.71 -6.74
C TRP A 271 -1.26 -14.30 -7.32
N ASP A 272 -2.00 -15.07 -6.53
CA ASP A 272 -3.23 -15.78 -6.95
C ASP A 272 -4.48 -14.99 -6.53
N GLY A 273 -5.14 -14.34 -7.50
CA GLY A 273 -6.32 -13.52 -7.28
C GLY A 273 -7.58 -14.26 -6.78
N ARG A 274 -7.55 -15.61 -6.70
CA ARG A 274 -8.64 -16.41 -6.12
C ARG A 274 -8.62 -16.42 -4.59
N ARG A 275 -7.47 -16.08 -3.97
CA ARG A 275 -7.22 -16.31 -2.54
C ARG A 275 -7.65 -15.17 -1.62
N HIS A 276 -7.59 -13.93 -2.07
CA HIS A 276 -7.94 -12.75 -1.30
C HIS A 276 -8.81 -11.81 -2.12
N VAL A 277 -10.01 -12.29 -2.48
CA VAL A 277 -11.03 -11.46 -3.13
C VAL A 277 -11.62 -10.50 -2.08
N MET A 278 -11.69 -9.21 -2.43
CA MET A 278 -12.05 -8.15 -1.52
C MET A 278 -13.57 -8.01 -1.40
N ARG A 279 -14.02 -7.44 -0.27
CA ARG A 279 -15.43 -7.07 -0.02
C ARG A 279 -15.77 -5.80 -0.77
N HIS A 280 -16.88 -5.80 -1.48
CA HIS A 280 -17.39 -4.64 -2.21
C HIS A 280 -18.38 -3.84 -1.36
N HIS A 281 -18.12 -2.55 -1.19
CA HIS A 281 -19.04 -1.56 -0.65
C HIS A 281 -19.65 -0.79 -1.83
N ALA A 282 -20.77 -1.32 -2.35
CA ALA A 282 -21.34 -0.87 -3.60
C ALA A 282 -21.87 0.57 -3.57
N ASP A 283 -22.23 1.08 -2.40
CA ASP A 283 -22.72 2.43 -2.14
C ASP A 283 -21.65 3.51 -2.36
N ILE A 284 -20.37 3.15 -2.17
CA ILE A 284 -19.23 4.06 -2.30
C ILE A 284 -18.20 3.58 -3.35
N GLY A 285 -18.42 2.42 -3.96
CA GLY A 285 -17.52 1.85 -4.99
C GLY A 285 -16.15 1.43 -4.47
N VAL A 286 -16.02 1.18 -3.17
CA VAL A 286 -14.76 0.78 -2.53
C VAL A 286 -14.73 -0.73 -2.29
N TRP A 287 -13.57 -1.32 -2.55
CA TRP A 287 -13.25 -2.70 -2.22
C TRP A 287 -12.26 -2.75 -1.07
N GLU A 288 -12.49 -3.63 -0.07
CA GLU A 288 -11.58 -3.77 1.07
C GLU A 288 -11.44 -5.21 1.53
N ILE A 289 -10.28 -5.51 2.13
CA ILE A 289 -10.04 -6.75 2.86
C ILE A 289 -8.97 -6.54 3.93
N PHE A 290 -9.16 -7.14 5.10
CA PHE A 290 -8.08 -7.31 6.06
C PHE A 290 -7.41 -8.67 5.82
N VAL A 291 -6.11 -8.66 5.52
CA VAL A 291 -5.31 -9.88 5.35
C VAL A 291 -4.37 -10.02 6.54
N PRO A 292 -4.63 -10.99 7.44
CA PRO A 292 -3.78 -11.22 8.59
C PRO A 292 -2.40 -11.75 8.18
N ASP A 293 -1.42 -11.55 9.06
CA ASP A 293 -0.06 -12.09 8.95
C ASP A 293 0.76 -11.58 7.74
N VAL A 294 0.26 -10.59 6.99
CA VAL A 294 1.04 -9.92 5.94
C VAL A 294 2.10 -9.05 6.60
N ALA A 295 3.36 -9.24 6.16
CA ALA A 295 4.51 -8.57 6.74
C ALA A 295 4.74 -7.15 6.19
N PHE A 296 5.42 -6.34 6.98
CA PHE A 296 6.06 -5.11 6.51
C PHE A 296 7.00 -5.42 5.32
N ASN A 297 7.03 -4.59 4.30
CA ASN A 297 7.73 -4.77 3.03
C ASN A 297 7.15 -5.84 2.08
N ALA A 298 6.00 -6.45 2.35
CA ALA A 298 5.36 -7.34 1.39
C ALA A 298 5.03 -6.59 0.10
N LEU A 299 5.25 -7.27 -1.02
CA LEU A 299 4.87 -6.75 -2.34
C LEU A 299 3.43 -7.11 -2.66
N TYR A 300 2.69 -6.17 -3.25
CA TYR A 300 1.30 -6.41 -3.63
C TYR A 300 0.87 -5.60 -4.85
N LYS A 301 -0.22 -6.07 -5.48
CA LYS A 301 -1.01 -5.35 -6.49
C LYS A 301 -2.50 -5.62 -6.28
N PHE A 302 -3.34 -4.87 -6.96
CA PHE A 302 -4.75 -5.22 -7.13
C PHE A 302 -4.94 -5.93 -8.46
N GLU A 303 -5.56 -7.10 -8.42
CA GLU A 303 -6.05 -7.80 -9.60
C GLU A 303 -7.53 -7.45 -9.79
N ILE A 304 -7.83 -6.72 -10.85
CA ILE A 304 -9.15 -6.18 -11.13
C ILE A 304 -9.75 -6.91 -12.33
N ARG A 305 -10.93 -7.50 -12.15
CA ARG A 305 -11.75 -8.01 -13.23
C ARG A 305 -12.75 -6.93 -13.62
N ASP A 306 -12.65 -6.43 -14.86
CA ASP A 306 -13.53 -5.39 -15.37
C ASP A 306 -14.91 -5.93 -15.79
N ALA A 307 -15.85 -5.03 -16.13
CA ALA A 307 -17.21 -5.38 -16.59
C ALA A 307 -17.23 -6.23 -17.86
N GLY A 308 -16.17 -6.14 -18.69
CA GLY A 308 -15.97 -6.99 -19.89
C GLY A 308 -15.38 -8.36 -19.60
N GLY A 309 -15.00 -8.63 -18.37
CA GLY A 309 -14.38 -9.88 -17.93
C GLY A 309 -12.86 -9.94 -18.11
N HIS A 310 -12.19 -8.86 -18.54
CA HIS A 310 -10.74 -8.81 -18.65
C HIS A 310 -10.13 -8.62 -17.27
N VAL A 311 -8.99 -9.26 -17.06
CA VAL A 311 -8.24 -9.18 -15.80
C VAL A 311 -7.04 -8.24 -15.98
N ARG A 312 -6.90 -7.28 -15.07
CA ARG A 312 -5.82 -6.29 -15.04
C ARG A 312 -5.10 -6.35 -13.71
N GLN A 313 -3.78 -6.13 -13.73
CA GLN A 313 -3.00 -5.99 -12.50
C GLN A 313 -2.57 -4.53 -12.35
N LYS A 314 -3.04 -3.89 -11.28
CA LYS A 314 -2.85 -2.47 -11.00
C LYS A 314 -2.01 -2.27 -9.74
N SER A 315 -1.11 -1.29 -9.78
CA SER A 315 -0.51 -0.75 -8.55
C SER A 315 -1.57 -0.02 -7.74
N ASP A 316 -1.38 0.08 -6.46
CA ASP A 316 -2.30 0.79 -5.58
C ASP A 316 -2.19 2.30 -5.81
N PRO A 317 -3.28 3.02 -6.14
CA PRO A 317 -3.28 4.47 -6.29
C PRO A 317 -2.83 5.23 -5.04
N TYR A 318 -3.07 4.64 -3.86
CA TYR A 318 -2.68 5.19 -2.56
C TYR A 318 -1.45 4.50 -1.96
N ALA A 319 -0.63 3.80 -2.76
CA ALA A 319 0.58 3.17 -2.25
C ALA A 319 1.51 4.20 -1.61
N PHE A 320 1.97 3.92 -0.39
CA PHE A 320 2.93 4.77 0.33
C PHE A 320 4.39 4.46 -0.02
N ALA A 321 4.62 3.42 -0.77
CA ALA A 321 5.90 3.06 -1.37
C ALA A 321 5.70 2.10 -2.55
N SER A 322 6.63 2.12 -3.48
CA SER A 322 6.64 1.26 -4.67
C SER A 322 8.01 0.60 -4.84
N GLU A 323 8.04 -0.49 -5.60
CA GLU A 323 9.31 -1.04 -6.06
C GLU A 323 10.03 -0.07 -6.99
N LEU A 324 11.36 -0.19 -7.04
CA LEU A 324 12.16 0.48 -8.06
C LEU A 324 11.92 -0.18 -9.43
N ARG A 325 11.74 0.64 -10.45
CA ARG A 325 11.65 0.16 -11.85
C ARG A 325 12.77 -0.85 -12.19
N PRO A 326 12.54 -1.84 -13.07
CA PRO A 326 11.38 -2.04 -13.94
C PRO A 326 10.20 -2.75 -13.28
N THR A 327 10.33 -3.18 -12.05
CA THR A 327 9.23 -3.76 -11.27
C THR A 327 8.20 -2.70 -10.90
N THR A 328 6.95 -3.12 -10.66
CA THR A 328 5.81 -2.20 -10.57
C THR A 328 4.85 -2.53 -9.43
N ALA A 329 5.26 -3.36 -8.46
CA ALA A 329 4.43 -3.66 -7.32
C ALA A 329 4.45 -2.50 -6.30
N SER A 330 3.36 -2.34 -5.61
CA SER A 330 3.26 -1.53 -4.41
C SER A 330 3.90 -2.27 -3.23
N VAL A 331 4.43 -1.52 -2.26
CA VAL A 331 5.12 -2.08 -1.09
C VAL A 331 4.36 -1.72 0.19
N VAL A 332 4.09 -2.70 1.03
CA VAL A 332 3.47 -2.48 2.35
C VAL A 332 4.46 -1.77 3.27
N ARG A 333 4.28 -0.46 3.44
CA ARG A 333 5.10 0.38 4.34
C ARG A 333 4.29 0.98 5.48
N GLY A 334 2.98 1.00 5.35
CA GLY A 334 2.09 1.75 6.22
C GLY A 334 2.14 3.25 5.92
N LEU A 335 1.17 3.97 6.43
CA LEU A 335 1.07 5.42 6.29
C LEU A 335 2.23 6.09 7.05
N PRO A 336 3.03 6.97 6.42
CA PRO A 336 4.07 7.72 7.12
C PRO A 336 3.51 8.53 8.30
N GLU A 337 4.27 8.65 9.36
CA GLU A 337 3.89 9.45 10.53
C GLU A 337 3.71 10.93 10.16
N LYS A 338 2.77 11.60 10.82
CA LYS A 338 2.51 13.02 10.60
C LYS A 338 3.67 13.86 11.12
N VAL A 339 4.19 14.76 10.28
CA VAL A 339 5.29 15.66 10.64
C VAL A 339 4.73 17.00 11.06
N PRO A 340 5.08 17.54 12.23
CA PRO A 340 4.66 18.87 12.64
C PRO A 340 5.23 19.93 11.70
N ALA A 341 4.41 20.94 11.36
CA ALA A 341 4.86 22.06 10.57
C ALA A 341 6.01 22.81 11.29
N PRO A 342 7.10 23.18 10.58
CA PRO A 342 8.19 23.93 11.20
C PRO A 342 7.72 25.31 11.63
N ALA A 343 8.21 25.78 12.77
CA ALA A 343 7.79 27.05 13.35
C ALA A 343 8.06 28.28 12.45
N HIS A 344 9.01 28.17 11.52
CA HIS A 344 9.37 29.25 10.60
C HIS A 344 8.52 29.30 9.33
N ARG A 345 7.74 28.25 8.98
CA ARG A 345 7.01 28.09 7.70
C ARG A 345 6.24 29.35 7.30
N THR A 346 5.32 29.80 8.15
CA THR A 346 4.46 30.95 7.84
C THR A 346 5.25 32.20 7.56
N ARG A 347 6.34 32.43 8.33
CA ARG A 347 7.20 33.60 8.12
C ARG A 347 8.06 33.46 6.87
N ALA A 348 8.66 32.29 6.64
CA ALA A 348 9.54 32.06 5.50
C ALA A 348 8.81 32.23 4.17
N ASN A 349 7.54 31.80 4.09
CA ASN A 349 6.71 31.88 2.90
C ASN A 349 5.96 33.22 2.73
N ALA A 350 6.05 34.13 3.70
CA ALA A 350 5.27 35.37 3.66
C ALA A 350 5.67 36.28 2.47
N ILE A 351 4.68 36.99 1.92
CA ILE A 351 4.86 37.84 0.74
C ILE A 351 5.89 38.97 0.97
N ASP A 352 6.01 39.48 2.18
CA ASP A 352 6.97 40.54 2.56
C ASP A 352 8.38 40.01 2.86
N GLN A 353 8.61 38.71 2.90
CA GLN A 353 9.92 38.12 3.17
C GLN A 353 10.72 37.87 1.89
N PRO A 354 12.06 37.96 1.93
CA PRO A 354 12.90 37.60 0.79
C PRO A 354 12.84 36.06 0.58
N ILE A 355 12.60 35.64 -0.67
CA ILE A 355 12.59 34.23 -1.07
C ILE A 355 13.54 34.07 -2.24
N SER A 356 14.51 33.16 -2.08
CA SER A 356 15.42 32.70 -3.12
C SER A 356 15.39 31.16 -3.13
N ILE A 357 14.93 30.59 -4.25
CA ILE A 357 14.64 29.16 -4.39
C ILE A 357 15.76 28.51 -5.19
N TYR A 358 16.30 27.40 -4.69
CA TYR A 358 17.19 26.51 -5.40
C TYR A 358 16.39 25.32 -5.92
N GLU A 359 16.12 25.30 -7.21
CA GLU A 359 15.40 24.23 -7.90
C GLU A 359 16.37 23.08 -8.21
N VAL A 360 16.04 21.85 -7.83
CA VAL A 360 16.96 20.72 -7.93
C VAL A 360 16.29 19.41 -8.33
N HIS A 361 16.90 18.71 -9.30
CA HIS A 361 16.60 17.34 -9.64
C HIS A 361 17.57 16.40 -8.91
N LEU A 362 17.10 15.69 -7.91
CA LEU A 362 17.94 14.85 -7.03
C LEU A 362 18.75 13.80 -7.81
N GLY A 363 18.18 13.24 -8.87
CA GLY A 363 18.82 12.20 -9.68
C GLY A 363 19.99 12.67 -10.54
N SER A 364 20.21 13.98 -10.70
CA SER A 364 21.29 14.56 -11.53
C SER A 364 22.04 15.69 -10.85
N TRP A 365 21.75 16.02 -9.58
CA TRP A 365 22.49 17.04 -8.85
C TRP A 365 23.93 16.62 -8.60
N ARG A 366 24.12 15.47 -7.96
CA ARG A 366 25.44 14.83 -7.75
C ARG A 366 25.29 13.31 -7.80
N ARG A 367 26.42 12.63 -7.99
CA ARG A 367 26.52 11.18 -7.92
C ARG A 367 27.41 10.77 -6.77
N ASN A 368 27.12 9.62 -6.22
CA ASN A 368 28.03 8.96 -5.29
C ASN A 368 29.32 8.57 -6.04
N LEU A 369 30.45 9.10 -5.60
CA LEU A 369 31.74 8.94 -6.29
C LEU A 369 32.30 7.52 -6.21
N GLU A 370 31.85 6.70 -5.26
CA GLU A 370 32.35 5.34 -5.08
C GLU A 370 31.70 4.35 -6.05
N ASN A 371 30.40 4.50 -6.31
CA ASN A 371 29.61 3.53 -7.08
C ASN A 371 28.93 4.12 -8.33
N GLY A 372 28.94 5.43 -8.52
CA GLY A 372 28.31 6.13 -9.65
C GLY A 372 26.78 6.19 -9.62
N PHE A 373 26.13 5.67 -8.55
CA PHE A 373 24.69 5.73 -8.36
C PHE A 373 24.22 7.08 -7.84
N TRP A 374 22.90 7.25 -7.77
CA TRP A 374 22.26 8.42 -7.13
C TRP A 374 22.68 8.52 -5.67
N LEU A 375 22.72 9.75 -5.16
CA LEU A 375 22.78 9.98 -3.72
C LEU A 375 21.45 9.55 -3.08
N THR A 376 21.53 8.97 -1.91
CA THR A 376 20.36 8.63 -1.09
C THR A 376 19.78 9.88 -0.43
N TYR A 377 18.52 9.82 0.02
CA TYR A 377 17.92 10.92 0.81
C TYR A 377 18.75 11.25 2.05
N GLU A 378 19.43 10.27 2.67
CA GLU A 378 20.32 10.48 3.81
C GLU A 378 21.58 11.27 3.42
N GLU A 379 22.22 10.91 2.31
CA GLU A 379 23.39 11.63 1.81
C GLU A 379 23.01 13.06 1.40
N LEU A 380 21.86 13.22 0.76
CA LEU A 380 21.29 14.53 0.36
C LEU A 380 20.93 15.41 1.56
N ALA A 381 20.51 14.82 2.69
CA ALA A 381 20.23 15.55 3.92
C ALA A 381 21.46 16.29 4.47
N HIS A 382 22.65 15.84 4.14
CA HIS A 382 23.90 16.50 4.48
C HIS A 382 24.42 17.35 3.32
N GLU A 383 24.68 16.73 2.17
CA GLU A 383 25.38 17.42 1.07
C GLU A 383 24.56 18.53 0.44
N LEU A 384 23.26 18.28 0.12
CA LEU A 384 22.41 19.27 -0.51
C LEU A 384 22.05 20.41 0.43
N VAL A 385 21.68 20.07 1.66
CA VAL A 385 21.24 21.08 2.66
C VAL A 385 22.42 22.01 3.02
N ASP A 386 23.60 21.48 3.26
CA ASP A 386 24.79 22.27 3.57
C ASP A 386 25.16 23.19 2.39
N TYR A 387 25.11 22.66 1.16
CA TYR A 387 25.40 23.43 -0.05
C TYR A 387 24.42 24.60 -0.23
N VAL A 388 23.11 24.34 -0.12
CA VAL A 388 22.06 25.37 -0.29
C VAL A 388 22.18 26.46 0.78
N LYS A 389 22.52 26.05 2.00
CA LYS A 389 22.78 27.00 3.11
C LYS A 389 24.02 27.86 2.86
N GLU A 390 25.12 27.27 2.38
CA GLU A 390 26.36 27.99 2.04
C GLU A 390 26.11 29.01 0.92
N MET A 391 25.36 28.63 -0.09
CA MET A 391 24.99 29.49 -1.22
C MET A 391 23.97 30.58 -0.84
N GLY A 392 23.37 30.54 0.32
CA GLY A 392 22.46 31.55 0.84
C GLY A 392 21.04 31.50 0.26
N PHE A 393 20.62 30.38 -0.31
CA PHE A 393 19.22 30.20 -0.70
C PHE A 393 18.34 29.98 0.54
N THR A 394 17.07 30.38 0.45
CA THR A 394 16.10 30.27 1.54
C THR A 394 15.18 29.05 1.41
N HIS A 395 15.04 28.54 0.20
CA HIS A 395 14.15 27.44 -0.14
C HIS A 395 14.86 26.47 -1.09
N ILE A 396 14.49 25.18 -0.99
CA ILE A 396 14.77 24.15 -1.98
C ILE A 396 13.45 23.82 -2.67
N GLU A 397 13.43 23.78 -4.00
CA GLU A 397 12.32 23.21 -4.77
C GLU A 397 12.79 21.89 -5.39
N LEU A 398 12.18 20.80 -4.96
CA LEU A 398 12.50 19.46 -5.42
C LEU A 398 11.63 19.14 -6.65
N LEU A 399 12.26 18.83 -7.80
CA LEU A 399 11.55 18.28 -8.94
C LEU A 399 10.75 17.03 -8.52
N PRO A 400 9.75 16.59 -9.32
CA PRO A 400 8.75 15.64 -8.87
C PRO A 400 9.33 14.40 -8.18
N LEU A 401 8.83 14.08 -6.99
CA LEU A 401 9.27 12.95 -6.18
C LEU A 401 8.26 11.80 -6.11
N SER A 402 7.09 11.93 -6.71
CA SER A 402 6.17 10.79 -6.87
C SER A 402 6.82 9.69 -7.70
N GLU A 403 6.55 8.40 -7.42
CA GLU A 403 7.17 7.29 -8.15
C GLU A 403 6.80 7.31 -9.63
N TYR A 404 7.77 7.08 -10.49
CA TYR A 404 7.64 7.13 -11.96
C TYR A 404 8.48 6.03 -12.64
N PRO A 405 8.00 5.45 -13.78
CA PRO A 405 8.66 4.31 -14.43
C PRO A 405 9.83 4.72 -15.32
N PHE A 406 9.81 5.92 -15.89
CA PHE A 406 10.74 6.37 -16.93
C PHE A 406 11.64 7.52 -16.44
N ASP A 407 12.92 7.25 -16.20
CA ASP A 407 13.89 8.27 -15.74
C ASP A 407 13.91 9.51 -16.64
N GLY A 408 13.63 9.29 -17.93
CA GLY A 408 13.52 10.29 -18.96
C GLY A 408 12.43 11.33 -18.69
N SER A 409 11.45 11.08 -17.84
CA SER A 409 10.40 12.04 -17.50
C SER A 409 10.78 13.01 -16.39
N TRP A 410 11.91 12.83 -15.70
CA TRP A 410 12.32 13.61 -14.50
C TRP A 410 11.31 13.59 -13.35
N GLY A 411 10.36 12.64 -13.39
CA GLY A 411 9.26 12.52 -12.45
C GLY A 411 7.93 13.14 -12.94
N TYR A 412 7.90 13.82 -14.09
CA TYR A 412 6.68 14.42 -14.63
C TYR A 412 5.67 13.41 -15.20
N GLN A 413 5.99 12.12 -15.22
CA GLN A 413 5.07 11.04 -15.61
C GLN A 413 4.89 10.06 -14.43
N ALA A 414 4.29 10.53 -13.36
CA ALA A 414 4.12 9.77 -12.13
C ALA A 414 3.07 8.66 -12.29
N THR A 415 3.39 7.46 -11.80
CA THR A 415 2.46 6.30 -11.69
C THR A 415 2.03 6.04 -10.26
N GLY A 416 2.78 6.53 -9.26
CA GLY A 416 2.48 6.36 -7.84
C GLY A 416 2.43 7.70 -7.10
N LEU A 417 1.29 8.40 -7.17
CA LEU A 417 1.19 9.79 -6.70
C LEU A 417 1.46 9.96 -5.20
N TYR A 418 1.14 8.94 -4.39
CA TYR A 418 1.36 8.92 -2.94
C TYR A 418 2.67 8.24 -2.51
N ALA A 419 3.39 7.58 -3.44
CA ALA A 419 4.65 6.92 -3.15
C ALA A 419 5.82 7.83 -3.47
N PRO A 420 6.67 8.23 -2.51
CA PRO A 420 7.96 8.81 -2.83
C PRO A 420 8.78 7.85 -3.68
N THR A 421 9.49 8.39 -4.68
CA THR A 421 10.30 7.54 -5.55
C THR A 421 11.35 6.75 -4.74
N SER A 422 11.40 5.47 -4.97
CA SER A 422 12.32 4.53 -4.31
C SER A 422 13.77 4.65 -4.80
N ARG A 423 14.03 5.50 -5.81
CA ARG A 423 15.38 5.76 -6.35
C ARG A 423 16.36 6.23 -5.30
N PHE A 424 15.91 7.04 -4.37
CA PHE A 424 16.77 7.72 -3.40
C PHE A 424 16.62 7.16 -1.98
N GLY A 425 15.73 6.19 -1.76
CA GLY A 425 15.54 5.56 -0.46
C GLY A 425 14.08 5.40 -0.03
N SER A 426 13.87 5.30 1.27
CA SER A 426 12.57 5.08 1.88
C SER A 426 11.81 6.38 2.16
N PRO A 427 10.47 6.32 2.37
CA PRO A 427 9.69 7.48 2.81
C PRO A 427 10.23 8.14 4.07
N GLN A 428 10.70 7.36 5.04
CA GLN A 428 11.27 7.89 6.29
C GLN A 428 12.56 8.68 6.06
N GLN A 429 13.38 8.24 5.10
CA GLN A 429 14.60 8.96 4.74
C GLN A 429 14.30 10.28 4.02
N LEU A 430 13.23 10.35 3.22
CA LEU A 430 12.74 11.63 2.67
C LEU A 430 12.26 12.57 3.78
N GLN A 431 11.52 12.07 4.78
CA GLN A 431 11.15 12.88 5.95
C GLN A 431 12.39 13.43 6.65
N HIS A 432 13.45 12.62 6.78
CA HIS A 432 14.72 13.06 7.39
C HIS A 432 15.40 14.17 6.59
N LEU A 433 15.46 14.06 5.25
CA LEU A 433 15.98 15.13 4.37
C LEU A 433 15.25 16.46 4.60
N ILE A 434 13.92 16.43 4.63
CA ILE A 434 13.11 17.65 4.82
C ILE A 434 13.33 18.23 6.22
N GLN A 435 13.39 17.37 7.25
CA GLN A 435 13.67 17.81 8.62
C GLN A 435 15.08 18.41 8.76
N ALA A 436 16.08 17.87 8.04
CA ALA A 436 17.43 18.44 8.01
C ALA A 436 17.44 19.85 7.39
N ALA A 437 16.69 20.04 6.28
CA ALA A 437 16.50 21.36 5.68
C ALA A 437 15.85 22.34 6.66
N HIS A 438 14.79 21.94 7.36
CA HIS A 438 14.13 22.74 8.38
C HIS A 438 15.06 23.11 9.53
N ALA A 439 15.88 22.17 10.00
CA ALA A 439 16.89 22.43 11.06
C ALA A 439 17.95 23.43 10.60
N ALA A 440 18.24 23.49 9.30
CA ALA A 440 19.11 24.50 8.71
C ALA A 440 18.43 25.85 8.44
N GLY A 441 17.10 25.98 8.69
CA GLY A 441 16.30 27.16 8.42
C GLY A 441 15.88 27.33 6.97
N ILE A 442 15.90 26.23 6.20
CA ILE A 442 15.55 26.18 4.76
C ILE A 442 14.17 25.54 4.63
N SER A 443 13.27 26.18 3.89
CA SER A 443 11.97 25.62 3.53
C SER A 443 12.07 24.72 2.29
N VAL A 444 11.16 23.74 2.16
CA VAL A 444 11.18 22.77 1.05
C VAL A 444 9.85 22.80 0.30
N ILE A 445 9.92 22.99 -1.01
CA ILE A 445 8.79 23.02 -1.94
C ILE A 445 8.84 21.72 -2.76
N LEU A 446 7.68 21.12 -3.02
CA LEU A 446 7.56 19.99 -3.95
C LEU A 446 7.01 20.47 -5.28
N ASP A 447 7.64 20.07 -6.36
CA ASP A 447 7.07 20.16 -7.70
C ASP A 447 6.00 19.08 -7.86
N TRP A 448 4.74 19.51 -7.94
CA TRP A 448 3.54 18.68 -7.80
C TRP A 448 2.81 18.56 -9.13
N VAL A 449 2.90 17.39 -9.76
CA VAL A 449 2.32 17.10 -11.07
C VAL A 449 0.93 16.54 -10.92
N VAL A 450 -0.09 17.35 -11.14
CA VAL A 450 -1.51 16.97 -11.01
C VAL A 450 -2.34 17.25 -12.25
N GLY A 451 -1.73 17.74 -13.30
CA GLY A 451 -2.40 18.00 -14.58
C GLY A 451 -2.66 16.70 -15.34
N HIS A 452 -1.75 15.76 -15.26
CA HIS A 452 -1.76 14.57 -16.11
C HIS A 452 -1.01 13.39 -15.49
N PHE A 453 -1.15 12.20 -16.09
CA PHE A 453 -0.45 10.97 -15.72
C PHE A 453 -0.20 10.07 -16.95
N PRO A 454 0.81 9.17 -16.90
CA PRO A 454 1.17 8.33 -18.05
C PRO A 454 0.15 7.22 -18.31
N THR A 455 0.24 6.62 -19.51
CA THR A 455 -0.65 5.54 -19.97
C THR A 455 -0.21 4.14 -19.56
N ASP A 456 0.75 3.99 -18.68
CA ASP A 456 1.28 2.70 -18.21
C ASP A 456 0.17 1.81 -17.66
N GLU A 457 0.12 0.55 -18.12
CA GLU A 457 -0.96 -0.39 -17.80
C GLU A 457 -1.10 -0.69 -16.30
N HIS A 458 -0.01 -0.64 -15.54
CA HIS A 458 -0.02 -0.86 -14.10
C HIS A 458 -0.48 0.36 -13.30
N GLY A 459 -0.50 1.55 -13.94
CA GLY A 459 -0.90 2.82 -13.31
C GLY A 459 -2.40 3.08 -13.35
N LEU A 460 -2.77 4.38 -13.35
CA LEU A 460 -4.15 4.82 -13.23
C LEU A 460 -4.99 4.66 -14.51
N ALA A 461 -4.35 4.58 -15.69
CA ALA A 461 -5.04 4.50 -16.98
C ALA A 461 -6.05 3.35 -17.01
N GLN A 462 -7.32 3.65 -17.28
CA GLN A 462 -8.42 2.68 -17.30
C GLN A 462 -8.40 1.73 -16.09
N PHE A 463 -8.36 2.31 -14.91
CA PHE A 463 -8.00 1.60 -13.67
C PHE A 463 -8.88 0.38 -13.39
N ASP A 464 -10.19 0.52 -13.48
CA ASP A 464 -11.17 -0.57 -13.30
C ASP A 464 -11.75 -1.10 -14.62
N GLY A 465 -11.05 -0.83 -15.74
CA GLY A 465 -11.50 -1.14 -17.09
C GLY A 465 -12.30 -0.03 -17.75
N THR A 466 -12.48 1.09 -17.05
CA THR A 466 -13.14 2.30 -17.55
C THR A 466 -12.19 3.51 -17.38
N PRO A 467 -12.43 4.62 -18.09
CA PRO A 467 -11.79 5.91 -17.80
C PRO A 467 -12.21 6.40 -16.41
N LEU A 468 -11.55 5.90 -15.36
CA LEU A 468 -11.94 6.17 -13.98
C LEU A 468 -11.37 7.48 -13.48
N TYR A 469 -10.05 7.69 -13.65
CA TYR A 469 -9.34 8.89 -13.25
C TYR A 469 -9.26 9.94 -14.36
N GLU A 470 -9.34 9.51 -15.62
CA GLU A 470 -9.27 10.35 -16.82
C GLU A 470 -10.65 10.62 -17.43
N HIS A 471 -10.70 11.58 -18.37
CA HIS A 471 -11.87 11.78 -19.23
C HIS A 471 -11.95 10.68 -20.31
N ALA A 472 -13.16 10.27 -20.66
CA ALA A 472 -13.39 9.24 -21.67
C ALA A 472 -13.11 9.72 -23.10
N ASP A 473 -13.40 11.00 -23.40
CA ASP A 473 -13.13 11.58 -24.72
C ASP A 473 -11.69 12.08 -24.79
N PRO A 474 -10.86 11.61 -25.74
CA PRO A 474 -9.47 12.04 -25.86
C PRO A 474 -9.30 13.55 -26.15
N ARG A 475 -10.35 14.22 -26.65
CA ARG A 475 -10.33 15.69 -26.84
C ARG A 475 -10.37 16.46 -25.51
N GLU A 476 -10.69 15.80 -24.40
CA GLU A 476 -10.61 16.33 -23.04
C GLU A 476 -9.56 15.57 -22.20
N GLY A 477 -9.33 14.29 -22.49
CA GLY A 477 -8.63 13.35 -21.63
C GLY A 477 -7.20 13.01 -22.06
N TYR A 478 -6.65 13.60 -23.14
CA TYR A 478 -5.34 13.20 -23.64
C TYR A 478 -4.49 14.38 -24.11
N HIS A 479 -3.26 14.48 -23.58
CA HIS A 479 -2.25 15.45 -24.05
C HIS A 479 -1.41 14.85 -25.18
N GLN A 480 -1.51 15.45 -26.37
CA GLN A 480 -0.81 14.98 -27.57
C GLN A 480 0.72 15.20 -27.47
N ASP A 481 1.17 16.29 -26.87
CA ASP A 481 2.59 16.64 -26.77
C ASP A 481 3.36 15.72 -25.82
N TRP A 482 2.70 15.23 -24.77
CA TRP A 482 3.32 14.43 -23.70
C TRP A 482 2.92 12.96 -23.70
N ASN A 483 1.96 12.56 -24.54
CA ASN A 483 1.37 11.21 -24.56
C ASN A 483 0.85 10.78 -23.17
N THR A 484 0.19 11.69 -22.47
CA THR A 484 -0.34 11.50 -21.12
C THR A 484 -1.85 11.68 -21.09
N LEU A 485 -2.47 11.10 -20.06
CA LEU A 485 -3.91 11.26 -19.78
C LEU A 485 -4.13 12.47 -18.86
N ILE A 486 -5.27 13.13 -19.00
CA ILE A 486 -5.68 14.28 -18.20
C ILE A 486 -6.68 13.82 -17.15
N TYR A 487 -6.47 14.19 -15.88
CA TYR A 487 -7.39 13.90 -14.80
C TYR A 487 -8.77 14.50 -15.05
N ASN A 488 -9.82 13.76 -14.72
CA ASN A 488 -11.19 14.24 -14.75
C ASN A 488 -11.50 15.08 -13.50
N PHE A 489 -11.15 16.36 -13.53
CA PHE A 489 -11.35 17.29 -12.41
C PHE A 489 -12.82 17.53 -12.06
N GLY A 490 -13.75 17.16 -12.94
CA GLY A 490 -15.18 17.23 -12.69
C GLY A 490 -15.71 16.05 -11.87
N ARG A 491 -14.93 14.96 -11.73
CA ARG A 491 -15.31 13.81 -10.90
C ARG A 491 -14.91 14.05 -9.45
N THR A 492 -15.87 14.00 -8.55
CA THR A 492 -15.69 14.35 -7.14
C THR A 492 -14.62 13.49 -6.44
N GLU A 493 -14.60 12.18 -6.72
CA GLU A 493 -13.62 11.25 -6.14
C GLU A 493 -12.21 11.50 -6.67
N VAL A 494 -12.06 11.89 -7.95
CA VAL A 494 -10.77 12.26 -8.53
C VAL A 494 -10.26 13.56 -7.93
N LYS A 495 -11.14 14.56 -7.80
CA LYS A 495 -10.82 15.81 -7.08
C LYS A 495 -10.38 15.51 -5.66
N ASN A 496 -11.11 14.65 -4.95
CA ASN A 496 -10.79 14.24 -3.58
C ASN A 496 -9.44 13.49 -3.49
N PHE A 497 -9.15 12.59 -4.45
CA PHE A 497 -7.85 11.92 -4.57
C PHE A 497 -6.69 12.92 -4.68
N LEU A 498 -6.82 13.93 -5.53
CA LEU A 498 -5.77 14.94 -5.75
C LEU A 498 -5.64 15.91 -4.55
N GLN A 499 -6.74 16.38 -3.98
CA GLN A 499 -6.73 17.25 -2.79
C GLN A 499 -6.12 16.54 -1.57
N GLY A 500 -6.49 15.27 -1.36
CA GLY A 500 -5.87 14.44 -0.34
C GLY A 500 -4.36 14.28 -0.56
N ASN A 501 -3.92 14.15 -1.82
CA ASN A 501 -2.50 14.06 -2.14
C ASN A 501 -1.73 15.34 -1.79
N ALA A 502 -2.30 16.52 -2.03
CA ALA A 502 -1.69 17.78 -1.62
C ALA A 502 -1.46 17.82 -0.10
N LEU A 503 -2.49 17.49 0.69
CA LEU A 503 -2.36 17.42 2.16
C LEU A 503 -1.37 16.35 2.61
N TYR A 504 -1.36 15.19 1.95
CA TYR A 504 -0.43 14.10 2.26
C TYR A 504 1.04 14.55 2.21
N TRP A 505 1.45 15.22 1.14
CA TRP A 505 2.82 15.70 1.01
C TRP A 505 3.18 16.74 2.07
N ILE A 506 2.26 17.65 2.38
CA ILE A 506 2.49 18.67 3.40
C ILE A 506 2.47 18.10 4.83
N GLU A 507 1.48 17.27 5.15
CA GLU A 507 1.30 16.77 6.52
C GLU A 507 2.22 15.60 6.87
N ARG A 508 2.46 14.69 5.91
CA ARG A 508 3.21 13.47 6.18
C ARG A 508 4.70 13.61 5.90
N PHE A 509 5.10 14.53 5.03
CA PHE A 509 6.53 14.76 4.75
C PHE A 509 7.03 16.10 5.28
N GLY A 510 6.16 17.06 5.50
CA GLY A 510 6.53 18.37 6.02
C GLY A 510 6.89 19.41 4.96
N PHE A 511 6.53 19.17 3.69
CA PHE A 511 6.75 20.18 2.64
C PHE A 511 6.11 21.51 3.02
N ASP A 512 6.81 22.61 2.75
CA ASP A 512 6.39 23.98 3.06
C ASP A 512 5.60 24.64 1.94
N GLY A 513 5.52 23.98 0.79
CA GLY A 513 4.74 24.45 -0.35
C GLY A 513 4.70 23.45 -1.49
N LEU A 514 3.80 23.71 -2.44
CA LEU A 514 3.64 22.95 -3.67
C LEU A 514 3.77 23.90 -4.86
N ARG A 515 4.61 23.55 -5.82
CA ARG A 515 4.62 24.17 -7.14
C ARG A 515 3.78 23.31 -8.06
N VAL A 516 2.71 23.88 -8.60
CA VAL A 516 1.81 23.18 -9.52
C VAL A 516 2.32 23.32 -10.95
N ASP A 517 2.65 22.16 -11.52
CA ASP A 517 3.20 22.03 -12.87
C ASP A 517 2.15 22.35 -13.95
N ALA A 518 2.55 23.05 -15.00
CA ALA A 518 1.83 23.25 -16.25
C ALA A 518 0.36 23.69 -16.07
N VAL A 519 0.08 24.64 -15.17
CA VAL A 519 -1.29 25.13 -14.87
C VAL A 519 -2.04 25.56 -16.14
N ALA A 520 -1.36 26.17 -17.12
CA ALA A 520 -1.96 26.54 -18.40
C ALA A 520 -2.61 25.35 -19.13
N SER A 521 -2.00 24.17 -19.06
CA SER A 521 -2.55 22.94 -19.66
C SER A 521 -3.79 22.43 -18.96
N MET A 522 -3.96 22.78 -17.68
CA MET A 522 -5.12 22.38 -16.89
C MET A 522 -6.32 23.31 -17.16
N ILE A 523 -6.08 24.63 -17.17
CA ILE A 523 -7.15 25.64 -17.23
C ILE A 523 -7.69 25.91 -18.64
N TYR A 524 -7.00 25.45 -19.69
CA TYR A 524 -7.42 25.64 -21.07
C TYR A 524 -7.60 24.32 -21.81
N ARG A 525 -8.82 24.10 -22.35
CA ARG A 525 -9.21 22.89 -23.08
C ARG A 525 -8.57 22.83 -24.49
N ASP A 526 -8.18 23.97 -25.04
CA ASP A 526 -7.51 24.13 -26.34
C ASP A 526 -5.98 24.12 -26.24
N TYR A 527 -5.41 23.86 -25.06
CA TYR A 527 -3.96 23.86 -24.89
C TYR A 527 -3.28 22.85 -25.82
N SER A 528 -2.34 23.33 -26.65
CA SER A 528 -1.60 22.57 -27.68
C SER A 528 -2.50 21.77 -28.63
N ARG A 529 -3.69 22.27 -28.97
CA ARG A 529 -4.65 21.60 -29.85
C ARG A 529 -5.11 22.51 -30.98
N ASP A 530 -5.31 21.91 -32.15
CA ASP A 530 -5.91 22.60 -33.30
C ASP A 530 -7.44 22.72 -33.14
N ASP A 531 -8.03 23.57 -33.96
CA ASP A 531 -9.48 23.72 -34.05
C ASP A 531 -10.17 22.36 -34.32
N GLY A 532 -11.17 22.03 -33.51
CA GLY A 532 -11.91 20.77 -33.57
C GLY A 532 -11.29 19.60 -32.83
N GLN A 533 -10.09 19.76 -32.26
CA GLN A 533 -9.42 18.74 -31.46
C GLN A 533 -9.70 18.88 -29.94
N TRP A 534 -10.55 19.79 -29.55
CA TRP A 534 -10.97 20.03 -28.17
C TRP A 534 -12.48 20.27 -28.05
N ILE A 535 -13.02 20.17 -26.86
CA ILE A 535 -14.45 20.35 -26.58
C ILE A 535 -14.63 21.63 -25.76
N PRO A 536 -15.41 22.62 -26.26
CA PRO A 536 -15.74 23.81 -25.50
C PRO A 536 -16.44 23.49 -24.17
N ASN A 537 -16.28 24.37 -23.19
CA ASN A 537 -17.02 24.29 -21.93
C ASN A 537 -18.52 24.56 -22.17
N GLN A 538 -19.34 24.40 -21.13
CA GLN A 538 -20.81 24.57 -21.21
C GLN A 538 -21.28 25.95 -21.68
N TYR A 539 -20.41 26.96 -21.69
CA TYR A 539 -20.68 28.33 -22.18
C TYR A 539 -20.09 28.59 -23.57
N GLY A 540 -19.47 27.59 -24.18
CA GLY A 540 -18.80 27.72 -25.49
C GLY A 540 -17.37 28.27 -25.44
N GLY A 541 -16.81 28.50 -24.24
CA GLY A 541 -15.45 28.98 -24.01
C GLY A 541 -14.41 27.87 -23.99
N ARG A 542 -13.14 28.27 -23.99
CA ARG A 542 -11.99 27.37 -23.96
C ARG A 542 -11.52 27.02 -22.53
N GLU A 543 -11.98 27.73 -21.53
CA GLU A 543 -11.60 27.55 -20.15
C GLU A 543 -12.13 26.20 -19.62
N ASN A 544 -11.28 25.42 -18.94
CA ASN A 544 -11.67 24.22 -18.21
C ASN A 544 -12.17 24.61 -16.82
N LEU A 545 -13.48 24.81 -16.71
CA LEU A 545 -14.10 25.30 -15.48
C LEU A 545 -13.94 24.34 -14.31
N GLU A 546 -13.89 23.04 -14.57
CA GLU A 546 -13.69 22.00 -13.58
C GLU A 546 -12.28 22.07 -12.98
N ALA A 547 -11.26 22.24 -13.82
CA ALA A 547 -9.87 22.40 -13.37
C ALA A 547 -9.66 23.73 -12.64
N ILE A 548 -10.27 24.82 -13.12
CA ILE A 548 -10.25 26.13 -12.43
C ILE A 548 -10.86 26.00 -11.04
N GLY A 549 -12.02 25.36 -10.93
CA GLY A 549 -12.66 25.11 -9.64
C GLY A 549 -11.82 24.21 -8.73
N PHE A 550 -11.22 23.15 -9.29
CA PHE A 550 -10.31 22.26 -8.54
C PHE A 550 -9.12 23.03 -7.95
N LEU A 551 -8.44 23.85 -8.74
CA LEU A 551 -7.27 24.64 -8.30
C LEU A 551 -7.66 25.64 -7.20
N HIS A 552 -8.74 26.41 -7.42
CA HIS A 552 -9.24 27.38 -6.43
C HIS A 552 -9.59 26.70 -5.10
N ASP A 553 -10.35 25.60 -5.14
CA ASP A 553 -10.81 24.88 -3.95
C ASP A 553 -9.62 24.22 -3.23
N THR A 554 -8.65 23.69 -3.99
CA THR A 554 -7.44 23.07 -3.42
C THR A 554 -6.59 24.10 -2.68
N ASN A 555 -6.32 25.24 -3.31
CA ASN A 555 -5.56 26.32 -2.66
C ASN A 555 -6.30 26.87 -1.43
N THR A 556 -7.62 27.03 -1.51
CA THR A 556 -8.44 27.47 -0.36
C THR A 556 -8.39 26.44 0.77
N MET A 557 -8.49 25.16 0.46
CA MET A 557 -8.38 24.07 1.44
C MET A 557 -6.99 24.04 2.10
N LEU A 558 -5.91 24.20 1.32
CA LEU A 558 -4.55 24.23 1.86
C LEU A 558 -4.31 25.40 2.81
N GLN A 559 -4.85 26.57 2.50
CA GLN A 559 -4.77 27.74 3.40
C GLN A 559 -5.45 27.50 4.75
N GLN A 560 -6.50 26.66 4.78
CA GLN A 560 -7.26 26.33 6.00
C GLN A 560 -6.60 25.17 6.78
N GLU A 561 -6.24 24.08 6.09
CA GLU A 561 -5.75 22.83 6.70
C GLU A 561 -4.24 22.83 6.95
N ALA A 562 -3.47 23.59 6.16
CA ALA A 562 -2.01 23.68 6.22
C ALA A 562 -1.51 25.13 6.25
N PRO A 563 -1.93 25.95 7.21
CA PRO A 563 -1.62 27.37 7.23
C PRO A 563 -0.13 27.66 7.12
N GLY A 564 0.20 28.61 6.22
CA GLY A 564 1.57 29.02 5.93
C GLY A 564 2.30 28.15 4.90
N ALA A 565 1.69 27.09 4.40
CA ALA A 565 2.16 26.43 3.18
C ALA A 565 1.97 27.36 1.97
N SER A 566 2.85 27.25 0.97
CA SER A 566 2.87 28.11 -0.22
C SER A 566 2.36 27.36 -1.43
N GLU A 567 1.40 27.91 -2.14
CA GLU A 567 0.93 27.38 -3.42
C GLU A 567 1.49 28.26 -4.55
N ILE A 568 2.24 27.64 -5.48
CA ILE A 568 2.96 28.34 -6.55
C ILE A 568 2.46 27.81 -7.90
N ALA A 569 2.00 28.70 -8.77
CA ALA A 569 1.55 28.34 -10.11
C ALA A 569 2.68 28.49 -11.14
N GLU A 570 2.95 27.41 -11.91
CA GLU A 570 3.57 27.56 -13.21
C GLU A 570 2.48 27.85 -14.25
N GLU A 571 2.23 29.13 -14.49
CA GLU A 571 1.20 29.57 -15.43
C GLU A 571 1.80 30.64 -16.39
N SER A 572 1.82 30.31 -17.68
CA SER A 572 2.51 31.06 -18.73
C SER A 572 1.64 32.01 -19.53
N THR A 573 0.31 31.99 -19.30
CA THR A 573 -0.63 32.76 -20.10
C THR A 573 -1.02 34.10 -19.46
N SER A 574 -1.92 34.81 -20.10
CA SER A 574 -2.52 36.05 -19.60
C SER A 574 -3.76 35.82 -18.75
N PHE A 575 -3.96 34.60 -18.20
CA PHE A 575 -5.05 34.34 -17.27
C PHE A 575 -4.94 35.27 -16.06
N ALA A 576 -6.01 36.00 -15.77
CA ALA A 576 -6.01 37.04 -14.73
C ALA A 576 -6.31 36.45 -13.35
N ASN A 577 -5.81 37.12 -12.29
CA ASN A 577 -6.12 36.80 -10.91
C ASN A 577 -5.64 35.41 -10.47
N VAL A 578 -4.50 34.94 -10.98
CA VAL A 578 -3.92 33.66 -10.57
C VAL A 578 -3.62 33.66 -9.06
N THR A 579 -3.08 34.79 -8.56
CA THR A 579 -2.71 34.96 -7.13
C THR A 579 -3.73 35.77 -6.33
N ARG A 580 -4.99 35.79 -6.77
CA ARG A 580 -6.08 36.52 -6.09
C ARG A 580 -7.19 35.54 -5.68
N ALA A 581 -7.84 35.86 -4.56
CA ALA A 581 -8.92 35.04 -4.00
C ALA A 581 -10.15 34.88 -4.94
N GLU A 582 -10.39 35.86 -5.80
CA GLU A 582 -11.43 35.81 -6.82
C GLU A 582 -11.06 35.00 -8.08
N GLY A 583 -9.80 34.55 -8.17
CA GLY A 583 -9.29 33.75 -9.28
C GLY A 583 -8.89 32.34 -8.86
N LEU A 584 -7.65 31.95 -9.09
CA LEU A 584 -7.14 30.61 -8.74
C LEU A 584 -6.67 30.50 -7.29
N ASN A 585 -6.50 31.61 -6.58
CA ASN A 585 -6.11 31.72 -5.17
C ASN A 585 -4.73 31.11 -4.83
N PHE A 586 -3.78 31.09 -5.80
CA PHE A 586 -2.39 30.78 -5.53
C PHE A 586 -1.72 31.88 -4.68
N GLN A 587 -0.70 31.53 -3.91
CA GLN A 587 0.11 32.53 -3.23
C GLN A 587 1.09 33.21 -4.18
N TYR A 588 1.72 32.46 -5.07
CA TYR A 588 2.70 32.95 -6.05
C TYR A 588 2.43 32.42 -7.46
N LYS A 589 2.98 33.12 -8.44
CA LYS A 589 2.99 32.74 -9.86
C LYS A 589 4.39 32.96 -10.45
N TRP A 590 4.87 32.04 -11.29
CA TRP A 590 6.08 32.26 -12.09
C TRP A 590 5.85 33.36 -13.11
N ASN A 591 6.80 34.30 -13.22
CA ASN A 591 6.78 35.33 -14.27
C ASN A 591 7.47 34.83 -15.54
N MET A 592 6.79 34.00 -16.29
CA MET A 592 7.31 33.43 -17.55
C MET A 592 7.53 34.52 -18.62
N GLY A 593 6.72 35.58 -18.61
CA GLY A 593 6.91 36.72 -19.49
C GLY A 593 8.23 37.45 -19.25
N TRP A 594 8.56 37.76 -17.99
CA TRP A 594 9.85 38.32 -17.61
C TRP A 594 10.99 37.40 -18.02
N MET A 595 10.91 36.15 -17.79
CA MET A 595 11.93 35.15 -18.12
C MET A 595 12.19 35.12 -19.62
N ASN A 596 11.17 34.96 -20.46
CA ASN A 596 11.28 34.89 -21.91
C ASN A 596 11.85 36.16 -22.49
N ASP A 597 11.33 37.33 -22.09
CA ASP A 597 11.75 38.62 -22.62
C ASP A 597 13.21 38.94 -22.26
N THR A 598 13.59 38.75 -21.01
CA THR A 598 14.94 39.07 -20.54
C THR A 598 15.98 38.09 -21.10
N LEU A 599 15.67 36.80 -21.21
CA LEU A 599 16.56 35.83 -21.86
C LEU A 599 16.76 36.17 -23.35
N ARG A 600 15.69 36.53 -24.05
CA ARG A 600 15.78 36.98 -25.44
C ARG A 600 16.68 38.22 -25.58
N TYR A 601 16.51 39.21 -24.70
CA TYR A 601 17.38 40.40 -24.70
C TYR A 601 18.84 40.04 -24.47
N MET A 602 19.12 39.16 -23.51
CA MET A 602 20.49 38.77 -23.15
C MET A 602 21.18 37.97 -24.26
N GLN A 603 20.43 37.27 -25.11
CA GLN A 603 20.93 36.55 -26.28
C GLN A 603 21.30 37.48 -27.47
N GLU A 604 20.74 38.69 -27.52
CA GLU A 604 21.04 39.65 -28.57
C GLU A 604 22.51 40.10 -28.51
N ASP A 605 23.13 40.27 -29.68
CA ASP A 605 24.43 40.91 -29.77
C ASP A 605 24.36 42.30 -29.10
N PRO A 606 25.31 42.66 -28.23
CA PRO A 606 25.31 43.94 -27.54
C PRO A 606 25.09 45.17 -28.43
N VAL A 607 25.54 45.14 -29.70
CA VAL A 607 25.35 46.24 -30.67
C VAL A 607 23.86 46.42 -31.00
N ASN A 608 23.06 45.36 -30.97
CA ASN A 608 21.63 45.37 -31.30
C ASN A 608 20.73 45.64 -30.10
N ARG A 609 21.19 45.45 -28.85
CA ARG A 609 20.39 45.59 -27.62
C ARG A 609 19.66 46.91 -27.47
N LYS A 610 20.24 48.00 -28.00
CA LYS A 610 19.59 49.32 -27.99
C LYS A 610 18.24 49.36 -28.73
N TYR A 611 17.99 48.44 -29.64
CA TYR A 611 16.72 48.34 -30.37
C TYR A 611 15.71 47.42 -29.65
N HIS A 612 16.14 46.67 -28.65
CA HIS A 612 15.33 45.67 -27.95
C HIS A 612 15.15 45.99 -26.45
N HIS A 613 15.47 47.21 -26.02
CA HIS A 613 15.45 47.59 -24.60
C HIS A 613 14.10 47.40 -23.92
N HIS A 614 13.00 47.47 -24.69
CA HIS A 614 11.66 47.19 -24.22
C HIS A 614 11.51 45.75 -23.59
N LEU A 615 12.27 44.77 -24.05
CA LEU A 615 12.27 43.42 -23.49
C LEU A 615 12.72 43.39 -22.01
N MET A 616 13.58 44.30 -21.59
CA MET A 616 14.03 44.42 -20.20
C MET A 616 13.03 45.18 -19.31
N THR A 617 12.23 46.06 -19.91
CA THR A 617 11.40 47.02 -19.15
C THR A 617 9.90 46.65 -19.17
N PHE A 618 9.45 45.86 -20.15
CA PHE A 618 8.02 45.55 -20.33
C PHE A 618 7.41 44.90 -19.14
N ALA A 619 8.11 43.97 -18.46
CA ALA A 619 7.60 43.28 -17.27
C ALA A 619 7.22 44.23 -16.12
N MET A 620 7.84 45.44 -16.08
CA MET A 620 7.45 46.45 -15.03
C MET A 620 6.02 46.96 -15.22
N MET A 621 5.43 46.83 -16.41
CA MET A 621 4.05 47.28 -16.68
C MET A 621 3.02 46.44 -15.91
N TYR A 622 3.35 45.18 -15.63
CA TYR A 622 2.43 44.24 -14.98
C TYR A 622 3.01 43.62 -13.69
N GLN A 623 4.21 43.97 -13.25
CA GLN A 623 4.95 43.35 -12.15
C GLN A 623 4.18 43.27 -10.83
N TYR A 624 3.22 44.13 -10.59
CA TYR A 624 2.42 44.21 -9.37
C TYR A 624 0.98 43.69 -9.56
N SER A 625 0.64 43.13 -10.73
CA SER A 625 -0.67 42.53 -10.97
C SER A 625 -0.83 41.20 -10.20
N GLU A 626 0.25 40.46 -10.07
CA GLU A 626 0.33 39.17 -9.37
C GLU A 626 1.51 39.14 -8.39
N ASN A 627 1.59 38.12 -7.55
CA ASN A 627 2.74 37.88 -6.66
C ASN A 627 3.75 37.01 -7.41
N PHE A 628 4.71 37.65 -8.07
CA PHE A 628 5.60 36.95 -8.99
C PHE A 628 6.85 36.36 -8.35
N ILE A 629 7.23 35.17 -8.84
CA ILE A 629 8.57 34.59 -8.75
C ILE A 629 9.22 34.73 -10.13
N LEU A 630 10.48 35.16 -10.17
CA LEU A 630 11.27 35.25 -11.39
C LEU A 630 12.01 33.93 -11.61
N PRO A 631 11.58 33.07 -12.56
CA PRO A 631 12.14 31.73 -12.72
C PRO A 631 13.30 31.74 -13.73
N LEU A 632 14.42 31.15 -13.36
CA LEU A 632 15.40 30.58 -14.27
C LEU A 632 15.43 29.08 -14.01
N SER A 633 14.39 28.39 -14.46
CA SER A 633 14.09 27.01 -14.11
C SER A 633 14.82 26.01 -15.01
N HIS A 634 14.67 24.72 -14.68
CA HIS A 634 15.20 23.61 -15.45
C HIS A 634 14.77 23.66 -16.93
N ASP A 635 13.54 24.07 -17.23
CA ASP A 635 13.00 24.15 -18.59
C ASP A 635 13.82 25.06 -19.50
N GLU A 636 14.52 26.05 -18.92
CA GLU A 636 15.30 26.99 -19.69
C GLU A 636 16.69 26.47 -20.08
N VAL A 637 17.13 25.37 -19.51
CA VAL A 637 18.49 24.83 -19.71
C VAL A 637 18.49 23.38 -20.22
N VAL A 638 17.41 22.95 -20.86
CA VAL A 638 17.26 21.62 -21.46
C VAL A 638 17.80 21.55 -22.89
N HIS A 639 17.83 20.34 -23.45
CA HIS A 639 18.22 20.07 -24.84
C HIS A 639 17.51 21.01 -25.84
N GLY A 640 18.26 21.57 -26.74
CA GLY A 640 17.78 22.56 -27.74
C GLY A 640 17.74 24.00 -27.24
N LYS A 641 17.72 24.24 -25.91
CA LYS A 641 17.72 25.61 -25.33
C LYS A 641 19.10 26.10 -24.91
N LYS A 642 20.11 25.24 -24.77
CA LYS A 642 21.48 25.49 -24.25
C LYS A 642 21.53 25.87 -22.76
N SER A 643 22.73 25.90 -22.18
CA SER A 643 22.94 26.46 -20.85
C SER A 643 22.76 27.99 -20.85
N LEU A 644 22.48 28.58 -19.68
CA LEU A 644 22.38 30.06 -19.59
C LEU A 644 23.66 30.74 -20.05
N LEU A 645 24.82 30.17 -19.74
CA LEU A 645 26.12 30.72 -20.18
C LEU A 645 26.26 30.69 -21.70
N ASP A 646 25.88 29.58 -22.35
CA ASP A 646 26.00 29.41 -23.78
C ASP A 646 25.03 30.25 -24.61
N ARG A 647 23.97 30.74 -23.98
CA ARG A 647 23.07 31.73 -24.59
C ARG A 647 23.67 33.11 -24.64
N MET A 648 24.69 33.42 -23.82
CA MET A 648 25.31 34.75 -23.81
C MET A 648 26.22 34.92 -25.00
N PRO A 649 26.17 36.07 -25.68
CA PRO A 649 27.03 36.35 -26.80
C PRO A 649 28.47 36.70 -26.39
N GLY A 650 29.40 36.56 -27.33
CA GLY A 650 30.78 36.94 -27.18
C GLY A 650 31.74 35.80 -26.82
N ASP A 651 32.96 36.15 -26.44
CA ASP A 651 33.97 35.22 -25.95
C ASP A 651 33.65 34.73 -24.53
N CYS A 652 34.45 33.81 -24.01
CA CYS A 652 34.24 33.20 -22.67
C CYS A 652 34.15 34.29 -21.59
N TRP A 653 35.03 35.27 -21.55
CA TRP A 653 34.95 36.33 -20.55
C TRP A 653 33.67 37.18 -20.67
N GLN A 654 33.28 37.51 -21.90
CA GLN A 654 32.07 38.26 -22.20
C GLN A 654 30.81 37.50 -21.81
N LYS A 655 30.76 36.20 -22.08
CA LYS A 655 29.65 35.34 -21.65
C LYS A 655 29.46 35.39 -20.12
N PHE A 656 30.50 35.18 -19.34
CA PHE A 656 30.44 35.29 -17.88
C PHE A 656 30.09 36.71 -17.41
N ALA A 657 30.61 37.74 -18.05
CA ALA A 657 30.30 39.13 -17.71
C ALA A 657 28.80 39.45 -17.97
N ASN A 658 28.25 39.00 -19.11
CA ASN A 658 26.82 39.12 -19.42
C ASN A 658 25.95 38.39 -18.42
N LEU A 659 26.31 37.15 -18.07
CA LEU A 659 25.52 36.35 -17.12
C LEU A 659 25.54 36.95 -15.73
N ARG A 660 26.69 37.46 -15.23
CA ARG A 660 26.75 38.20 -13.96
C ARG A 660 25.87 39.45 -13.97
N ALA A 661 25.87 40.18 -15.08
CA ALA A 661 25.02 41.37 -15.25
C ALA A 661 23.52 40.98 -15.23
N TYR A 662 23.17 39.87 -15.87
CA TYR A 662 21.81 39.33 -15.87
C TYR A 662 21.36 38.93 -14.48
N TYR A 663 22.18 38.22 -13.72
CA TYR A 663 21.86 37.85 -12.33
C TYR A 663 21.73 39.12 -11.46
N GLY A 664 22.62 40.09 -11.60
CA GLY A 664 22.50 41.39 -10.92
C GLY A 664 21.18 42.08 -11.24
N PHE A 665 20.74 42.06 -12.49
CA PHE A 665 19.43 42.58 -12.89
C PHE A 665 18.28 41.79 -12.26
N MET A 666 18.31 40.44 -12.31
CA MET A 666 17.31 39.57 -11.70
C MET A 666 17.15 39.85 -10.22
N TYR A 667 18.25 39.93 -9.47
CA TYR A 667 18.19 40.16 -8.02
C TYR A 667 17.74 41.60 -7.67
N GLY A 668 18.01 42.59 -8.55
CA GLY A 668 17.54 43.96 -8.40
C GLY A 668 16.07 44.18 -8.85
N PHE A 669 15.50 43.27 -9.65
CA PHE A 669 14.13 43.39 -10.15
C PHE A 669 13.12 42.93 -9.08
N PRO A 670 11.93 43.56 -8.95
CA PRO A 670 10.91 43.12 -8.00
C PRO A 670 10.45 41.67 -8.22
N GLY A 671 10.12 40.95 -7.17
CA GLY A 671 9.66 39.58 -7.19
C GLY A 671 10.60 38.62 -6.45
N LYS A 672 10.12 37.39 -6.16
CA LYS A 672 10.93 36.31 -5.60
C LYS A 672 11.85 35.75 -6.68
N LYS A 673 12.83 34.94 -6.30
CA LYS A 673 13.84 34.42 -7.21
C LYS A 673 13.83 32.90 -7.21
N LEU A 674 13.98 32.30 -8.41
CA LEU A 674 14.20 30.87 -8.56
C LEU A 674 15.35 30.63 -9.52
N MET A 675 16.26 29.76 -9.18
CA MET A 675 17.40 29.37 -9.98
C MET A 675 17.58 27.86 -9.94
N PHE A 676 17.66 27.24 -11.11
CA PHE A 676 17.93 25.82 -11.26
C PHE A 676 19.40 25.49 -10.96
N MET A 677 19.63 24.32 -10.37
CA MET A 677 20.94 23.78 -10.04
C MET A 677 21.94 23.90 -11.19
N GLY A 678 23.17 24.31 -10.88
CA GLY A 678 24.25 24.55 -11.85
C GLY A 678 24.24 25.94 -12.50
N CYS A 679 23.12 26.66 -12.47
CA CYS A 679 23.06 28.04 -12.96
C CYS A 679 23.83 28.98 -12.05
N GLU A 680 23.94 28.73 -10.77
CA GLU A 680 24.62 29.56 -9.76
C GLU A 680 26.11 29.71 -9.99
N PHE A 681 26.76 28.72 -10.60
CA PHE A 681 28.17 28.81 -11.03
C PHE A 681 28.36 28.83 -12.52
N ALA A 682 27.28 29.07 -13.29
CA ALA A 682 27.31 29.20 -14.75
C ALA A 682 27.77 27.93 -15.48
N GLN A 683 27.20 26.79 -15.14
CA GLN A 683 27.48 25.51 -15.82
C GLN A 683 27.45 25.67 -17.35
N GLY A 684 28.45 25.11 -18.02
CA GLY A 684 28.59 25.22 -19.48
C GLY A 684 27.73 24.21 -20.25
N TYR A 685 27.23 23.17 -19.59
CA TYR A 685 26.40 22.15 -20.22
C TYR A 685 24.91 22.40 -19.92
N TYR A 686 24.06 22.08 -20.88
CA TYR A 686 22.61 22.05 -20.61
C TYR A 686 22.23 20.80 -19.83
N PHE A 687 21.08 20.87 -19.20
CA PHE A 687 20.54 19.76 -18.43
C PHE A 687 20.20 18.59 -19.35
N GLU A 688 20.97 17.51 -19.23
CA GLU A 688 20.82 16.29 -20.00
C GLU A 688 20.84 15.08 -19.05
N LYS A 689 20.10 14.08 -19.41
CA LYS A 689 20.05 12.84 -18.65
C LYS A 689 21.18 11.89 -19.01
N PRO A 690 21.62 11.12 -18.06
CA PRO A 690 21.60 11.18 -16.60
C PRO A 690 22.89 11.76 -16.02
N ALA A 691 23.48 12.74 -16.69
CA ALA A 691 24.76 13.30 -16.28
C ALA A 691 24.61 14.13 -15.00
N PRO A 692 25.49 13.95 -14.00
CA PRO A 692 25.57 14.84 -12.85
C PRO A 692 26.03 16.23 -13.26
N ILE A 693 25.84 17.21 -12.39
CA ILE A 693 26.48 18.51 -12.51
C ILE A 693 27.99 18.29 -12.38
N GLU A 694 28.79 18.68 -13.38
CA GLU A 694 30.25 18.65 -13.34
C GLU A 694 30.84 19.87 -12.62
#